data_84deb4ae7bd0f45537cf137b211a14b5
#
_entry.id   84deb4ae7bd0f45537cf137b211a14b5
#
_cell.length_a   1.000
_cell.length_b   1.000
_cell.length_c   1.000
_cell.angle_alpha   90.00
_cell.angle_beta   90.00
_cell.angle_gamma   90.00
#
_symmetry.space_group_name_H-M   'P 1'
#
loop_
_entity.id
_entity.type
_entity.pdbx_description
1 polymer ?
#
loop_
_entity_poly.entity_id
_entity_poly.type
_entity_poly.pdbx_seq_one_letter_code
_entity_poly.pdbx_strand_id
1 'polypeptide(L)'
;MKFRPGAVVFLLILSTFSGSLITADEPDWKLNELPYNNPGLVVDLGVGLWAWPLPMDYDNDGDMDLLVACPDKPSRGIYFFENPTQNSAVKMPVFRPGVRIGPADQNMMLSLMNGEPVVMKPGAEFRRDPTTKQFDFSKPRKIHPRSSPHANKTRGNMWRRVDYDGDGDHDIVVGSGDWTEYGWDHAYDNHGRWRNGPLHGYVYLIRNDGTDDQPEFAANGIRLSAAGGDIDVYGWPCPNFADFDGDGDLDLLCGEFLDGFTYFENTGSRTEPVYAAGQKLQNSAGDPLVMNLQMITPTAIDWDGDGDTDLIVGDEDGRVAFVENTGTLRDRQPVFAAPQYFQQDAETLKFGALATPYVWDWDADGDQDILCGNTAGDIGFFENLGMAQNGLPKWDAPKLLNLKDTDGTMRPFRIMAGPSGSIQGPCEAKWGYTTLSVADWDHDGDGDIVYNSILSRIGLLTNDGGVLSEAEFSTSAESKTGKVESPPEWYWWQTASATALTQWRTTPVAIDFTGDNKLDLVMLDQQGYLTLRDAGGEAKRIFVDENNQPIQLNPKSCGGSGRMKLAVVDWDQDSRMDVLVNSENAAWYRNCEDRDGRIVLKKIGNLARRNVAGHTSSPAACDFNNDGRPDLLVGAENGRLYYIAHDDCIAYSDKQLQAAKPQSESPGQFPGWVSEEFVFTKATFPECHASSLCRTSRGLVAAWFGGTKEGKLDVGIWSSYHDGQSWTTPQQVADGVQHDGLRYPCWNPVLFQPPGDAPTLLFFKVGPSPSKWWGEMLVSYDRGRTFVERRRLPEGIDGPVRCKPLLMPDGKTLLCGSSTEYDGWRVHFEMTSLLDGRPSGTWTRVGPINDASEFNAIQPTLLNHSDGRLQALCRTKEGVIVSTESADSGRTWSKLKAIDLPNPNSGIDAVTLADGRHLLIYNHLGSGKTGWGRRGLLNLALSDDGMTWHKAGVLEQEEGAEFSYPAMIQTDDGLVHLTWTWKRQRIKHAVIDPAKLAAGDVLSVSSQYLRD
;
A
#
# COMPACT_ATOMS: atom_id res chain seq x y z
N MET A 1 -36.58 -31.69 -65.52
CA MET A 1 -36.71 -32.93 -64.75
C MET A 1 -35.84 -32.92 -63.48
N LYS A 2 -36.47 -33.13 -62.36
CA LYS A 2 -35.92 -33.32 -61.04
C LYS A 2 -34.96 -32.23 -60.49
N PHE A 3 -35.53 -31.26 -59.79
CA PHE A 3 -34.87 -30.42 -58.85
C PHE A 3 -34.49 -31.22 -57.58
N ARG A 4 -33.27 -30.96 -57.01
CA ARG A 4 -32.91 -31.30 -55.67
C ARG A 4 -32.52 -30.01 -54.95
N PRO A 5 -32.94 -29.79 -53.63
CA PRO A 5 -32.65 -28.59 -52.93
C PRO A 5 -31.26 -28.69 -52.26
N GLY A 6 -30.51 -27.58 -52.31
CA GLY A 6 -29.23 -27.42 -51.61
C GLY A 6 -29.46 -27.21 -50.13
N ALA A 7 -28.71 -27.98 -49.29
CA ALA A 7 -28.61 -27.78 -47.86
C ALA A 7 -27.53 -26.71 -47.56
N VAL A 8 -27.91 -25.69 -46.82
CA VAL A 8 -26.99 -24.74 -46.21
C VAL A 8 -26.38 -25.40 -44.97
N VAL A 9 -25.10 -25.64 -44.99
CA VAL A 9 -24.34 -26.15 -43.85
C VAL A 9 -23.83 -24.96 -43.04
N PHE A 10 -24.38 -24.78 -41.83
CA PHE A 10 -23.77 -23.94 -40.81
C PHE A 10 -22.52 -24.63 -40.29
N LEU A 11 -21.36 -24.07 -40.51
CA LEU A 11 -20.13 -24.51 -39.84
C LEU A 11 -20.10 -23.91 -38.44
N LEU A 12 -20.40 -24.73 -37.44
CA LEU A 12 -20.02 -24.45 -36.05
C LEU A 12 -18.50 -24.68 -35.93
N ILE A 13 -17.75 -23.63 -35.69
CA ILE A 13 -16.35 -23.73 -35.27
C ILE A 13 -16.36 -24.00 -33.78
N LEU A 14 -16.20 -25.26 -33.38
CA LEU A 14 -15.84 -25.61 -32.00
C LEU A 14 -14.35 -25.36 -31.83
N SER A 15 -13.99 -24.31 -31.12
CA SER A 15 -12.66 -24.15 -30.57
C SER A 15 -12.51 -25.07 -29.38
N THR A 16 -11.74 -26.14 -29.54
CA THR A 16 -11.31 -26.99 -28.43
C THR A 16 -10.31 -26.25 -27.53
N PHE A 17 -10.79 -25.71 -26.43
CA PHE A 17 -9.91 -25.40 -25.30
C PHE A 17 -9.51 -26.72 -24.65
N SER A 18 -8.21 -27.01 -24.63
CA SER A 18 -7.61 -28.05 -23.80
C SER A 18 -7.70 -27.64 -22.34
N GLY A 19 -8.70 -28.17 -21.65
CA GLY A 19 -8.83 -28.04 -20.21
C GLY A 19 -7.71 -28.78 -19.49
N SER A 20 -6.89 -28.06 -18.73
CA SER A 20 -6.14 -28.66 -17.65
C SER A 20 -7.13 -29.15 -16.58
N LEU A 21 -6.95 -30.38 -16.12
CA LEU A 21 -7.69 -31.01 -15.02
C LEU A 21 -7.67 -30.10 -13.79
N ILE A 22 -8.84 -29.53 -13.48
CA ILE A 22 -9.12 -28.90 -12.21
C ILE A 22 -9.43 -30.02 -11.23
N THR A 23 -8.62 -30.13 -10.19
CA THR A 23 -8.84 -30.97 -9.02
C THR A 23 -10.06 -30.49 -8.24
N ALA A 24 -10.79 -31.41 -7.61
CA ALA A 24 -12.05 -31.24 -6.92
C ALA A 24 -12.14 -29.96 -6.09
N ASP A 25 -13.24 -29.26 -6.27
CA ASP A 25 -13.60 -27.97 -5.73
C ASP A 25 -13.49 -27.91 -4.20
N GLU A 26 -12.54 -27.09 -3.71
CA GLU A 26 -12.74 -26.45 -2.40
C GLU A 26 -13.92 -25.48 -2.54
N PRO A 27 -14.76 -25.32 -1.50
CA PRO A 27 -15.88 -24.37 -1.51
C PRO A 27 -15.39 -22.97 -1.90
N ASP A 28 -16.10 -22.31 -2.79
CA ASP A 28 -15.72 -21.00 -3.32
C ASP A 28 -16.11 -19.89 -2.34
N TRP A 29 -15.33 -19.73 -1.25
CA TRP A 29 -15.51 -18.63 -0.28
C TRP A 29 -15.18 -17.24 -0.86
N LYS A 30 -15.51 -17.02 -2.13
CA LYS A 30 -15.27 -15.76 -2.84
C LYS A 30 -16.45 -14.84 -2.67
N LEU A 31 -16.17 -13.63 -2.25
CA LEU A 31 -17.11 -12.53 -2.38
C LEU A 31 -17.43 -12.29 -3.86
N ASN A 32 -18.70 -12.28 -4.21
CA ASN A 32 -19.19 -11.97 -5.53
C ASN A 32 -19.67 -10.52 -5.58
N GLU A 33 -19.55 -9.87 -6.72
CA GLU A 33 -20.14 -8.56 -6.92
C GLU A 33 -21.66 -8.67 -6.84
N LEU A 34 -22.31 -7.78 -6.07
CA LEU A 34 -23.76 -7.80 -5.90
C LEU A 34 -24.43 -7.25 -7.16
N PRO A 35 -25.26 -8.04 -7.88
CA PRO A 35 -25.88 -7.60 -9.11
C PRO A 35 -27.09 -6.69 -8.87
N TYR A 36 -27.38 -5.76 -9.77
CA TYR A 36 -28.62 -4.96 -9.75
C TYR A 36 -29.86 -5.84 -9.94
N ASN A 37 -29.77 -6.93 -10.67
CA ASN A 37 -30.91 -7.76 -11.04
C ASN A 37 -32.08 -6.97 -11.72
N ASN A 38 -31.80 -5.82 -12.31
CA ASN A 38 -32.77 -4.87 -12.84
C ASN A 38 -32.48 -4.56 -14.32
N PRO A 39 -32.89 -5.42 -15.26
CA PRO A 39 -32.62 -5.25 -16.67
C PRO A 39 -33.21 -3.94 -17.23
N GLY A 40 -32.40 -3.19 -17.96
CA GLY A 40 -32.77 -1.89 -18.54
C GLY A 40 -32.57 -0.70 -17.61
N LEU A 41 -32.05 -0.93 -16.39
CA LEU A 41 -31.59 0.15 -15.53
C LEU A 41 -30.29 0.73 -16.08
N VAL A 42 -30.15 2.06 -16.02
CA VAL A 42 -28.96 2.81 -16.39
C VAL A 42 -28.37 3.49 -15.15
N VAL A 43 -27.05 3.39 -15.00
CA VAL A 43 -26.31 3.91 -13.83
C VAL A 43 -25.06 4.65 -14.26
N ASP A 44 -24.44 5.37 -13.33
CA ASP A 44 -23.18 6.04 -13.59
C ASP A 44 -22.07 5.04 -14.01
N LEU A 45 -21.26 5.45 -14.96
CA LEU A 45 -20.09 4.71 -15.38
C LEU A 45 -19.04 4.77 -14.28
N GLY A 46 -18.47 3.61 -13.92
CA GLY A 46 -17.44 3.61 -12.92
C GLY A 46 -16.70 2.29 -12.79
N VAL A 47 -15.39 2.36 -12.73
CA VAL A 47 -14.52 1.17 -12.64
C VAL A 47 -13.78 1.04 -11.32
N GLY A 48 -13.59 2.10 -10.58
CA GLY A 48 -12.89 2.11 -9.30
C GLY A 48 -12.07 3.37 -9.08
N LEU A 49 -11.29 3.37 -8.04
CA LEU A 49 -10.49 4.51 -7.65
C LEU A 49 -9.56 4.95 -8.78
N TRP A 50 -9.59 6.25 -9.12
CA TRP A 50 -8.80 6.93 -10.15
C TRP A 50 -9.01 6.38 -11.57
N ALA A 51 -10.06 6.85 -12.22
CA ALA A 51 -10.30 6.57 -13.63
C ALA A 51 -9.32 7.33 -14.54
N TRP A 52 -8.65 6.59 -15.43
CA TRP A 52 -7.78 7.13 -16.48
C TRP A 52 -8.42 6.83 -17.84
N PRO A 53 -9.16 7.78 -18.41
CA PRO A 53 -9.87 7.56 -19.67
C PRO A 53 -8.91 7.50 -20.86
N LEU A 54 -9.18 6.56 -21.74
CA LEU A 54 -8.45 6.31 -22.98
C LEU A 54 -9.48 6.19 -24.12
N PRO A 55 -10.15 7.30 -24.52
CA PRO A 55 -11.21 7.29 -25.52
C PRO A 55 -10.66 6.94 -26.89
N MET A 56 -11.28 5.99 -27.60
CA MET A 56 -10.89 5.57 -28.94
C MET A 56 -11.94 4.63 -29.55
N ASP A 57 -12.05 4.59 -30.84
CA ASP A 57 -12.72 3.48 -31.55
C ASP A 57 -11.89 2.20 -31.32
N TYR A 58 -12.23 1.42 -30.31
CA TYR A 58 -11.40 0.28 -29.87
C TYR A 58 -11.62 -0.97 -30.71
N ASP A 59 -12.85 -1.27 -31.04
CA ASP A 59 -13.22 -2.47 -31.81
C ASP A 59 -13.26 -2.26 -33.35
N ASN A 60 -13.06 -1.03 -33.80
CA ASN A 60 -12.99 -0.57 -35.17
C ASN A 60 -14.35 -0.69 -35.88
N ASP A 61 -15.43 -0.37 -35.17
CA ASP A 61 -16.77 -0.35 -35.76
C ASP A 61 -17.23 1.05 -36.24
N GLY A 62 -16.45 2.08 -35.94
CA GLY A 62 -16.57 3.46 -36.47
C GLY A 62 -17.22 4.45 -35.49
N ASP A 63 -17.52 4.06 -34.30
CA ASP A 63 -17.89 4.99 -33.23
C ASP A 63 -16.81 5.08 -32.11
N MET A 64 -16.98 6.00 -31.22
CA MET A 64 -16.03 6.20 -30.11
C MET A 64 -16.44 5.37 -28.93
N ASP A 65 -15.55 4.49 -28.52
CA ASP A 65 -15.62 3.71 -27.29
C ASP A 65 -14.84 4.38 -26.15
N LEU A 66 -15.01 3.84 -24.97
CA LEU A 66 -14.26 4.28 -23.81
C LEU A 66 -13.50 3.13 -23.16
N LEU A 67 -12.17 3.19 -23.21
CA LEU A 67 -11.34 2.40 -22.31
C LEU A 67 -11.03 3.21 -21.07
N VAL A 68 -11.07 2.56 -19.89
CA VAL A 68 -10.68 3.20 -18.63
C VAL A 68 -9.66 2.33 -17.92
N ALA A 69 -8.47 2.88 -17.69
CA ALA A 69 -7.47 2.23 -16.86
C ALA A 69 -7.71 2.54 -15.39
N CYS A 70 -7.78 1.49 -14.56
CA CYS A 70 -7.98 1.60 -13.11
C CYS A 70 -6.95 0.68 -12.42
N PRO A 71 -5.81 1.21 -11.96
CA PRO A 71 -4.68 0.40 -11.50
C PRO A 71 -4.85 -0.17 -10.09
N ASP A 72 -5.75 0.39 -9.28
CA ASP A 72 -5.87 0.04 -7.87
C ASP A 72 -6.76 -1.19 -7.62
N LYS A 73 -6.59 -1.80 -6.46
CA LYS A 73 -7.40 -2.97 -6.05
C LYS A 73 -8.85 -2.53 -5.74
N PRO A 74 -9.80 -3.43 -5.94
CA PRO A 74 -9.70 -4.77 -6.53
C PRO A 74 -9.73 -4.79 -8.07
N SER A 75 -9.99 -3.66 -8.72
CA SER A 75 -10.17 -3.54 -10.18
C SER A 75 -8.93 -3.96 -10.98
N ARG A 76 -7.78 -3.35 -10.76
CA ARG A 76 -6.47 -3.67 -11.39
C ARG A 76 -6.56 -4.02 -12.87
N GLY A 77 -7.19 -3.19 -13.65
CA GLY A 77 -7.40 -3.51 -15.07
C GLY A 77 -7.67 -2.30 -15.94
N ILE A 78 -7.58 -2.54 -17.23
CA ILE A 78 -8.15 -1.70 -18.27
C ILE A 78 -9.51 -2.31 -18.60
N TYR A 79 -10.55 -1.49 -18.57
CA TYR A 79 -11.93 -1.87 -18.83
C TYR A 79 -12.39 -1.23 -20.13
N PHE A 80 -12.99 -2.04 -20.98
CA PHE A 80 -13.60 -1.64 -22.25
C PHE A 80 -15.09 -1.45 -22.05
N PHE A 81 -15.58 -0.26 -22.32
CA PHE A 81 -16.98 0.13 -22.35
C PHE A 81 -17.34 0.33 -23.81
N GLU A 82 -18.08 -0.62 -24.39
CA GLU A 82 -18.54 -0.59 -25.76
C GLU A 82 -19.65 0.44 -25.91
N ASN A 83 -19.54 1.29 -26.92
CA ASN A 83 -20.62 2.16 -27.38
C ASN A 83 -21.52 1.36 -28.36
N PRO A 84 -22.75 1.00 -27.98
CA PRO A 84 -23.58 0.14 -28.84
C PRO A 84 -24.27 0.89 -29.97
N THR A 85 -24.04 2.19 -30.16
CA THR A 85 -24.84 3.03 -31.04
C THR A 85 -24.44 2.89 -32.53
N GLN A 86 -23.22 2.51 -32.83
CA GLN A 86 -22.63 2.49 -34.19
C GLN A 86 -22.81 3.85 -34.90
N ASN A 87 -22.68 4.94 -34.14
CA ASN A 87 -22.89 6.29 -34.61
C ASN A 87 -22.02 7.29 -33.86
N SER A 88 -20.96 7.75 -34.50
CA SER A 88 -19.97 8.68 -33.96
C SER A 88 -20.56 10.06 -33.56
N ALA A 89 -21.76 10.41 -34.04
CA ALA A 89 -22.41 11.69 -33.67
C ALA A 89 -23.18 11.63 -32.32
N VAL A 90 -23.20 10.49 -31.63
CA VAL A 90 -23.85 10.38 -30.31
C VAL A 90 -22.90 10.85 -29.22
N LYS A 91 -23.09 12.07 -28.73
CA LYS A 91 -22.24 12.69 -27.71
C LYS A 91 -22.25 11.96 -26.36
N MET A 92 -23.41 11.46 -25.93
CA MET A 92 -23.61 10.78 -24.65
C MET A 92 -24.23 9.39 -24.82
N PRO A 93 -23.46 8.40 -25.30
CA PRO A 93 -23.96 7.03 -25.38
C PRO A 93 -24.19 6.43 -24.00
N VAL A 94 -25.13 5.49 -23.89
CA VAL A 94 -25.21 4.58 -22.75
C VAL A 94 -24.37 3.36 -23.10
N PHE A 95 -23.26 3.24 -22.41
CA PHE A 95 -22.28 2.17 -22.67
C PHE A 95 -22.77 0.79 -22.21
N ARG A 96 -22.23 -0.25 -22.80
CA ARG A 96 -22.31 -1.61 -22.24
C ARG A 96 -21.51 -1.68 -20.95
N PRO A 97 -21.83 -2.62 -20.03
CA PRO A 97 -21.02 -2.86 -18.84
C PRO A 97 -19.56 -3.10 -19.16
N GLY A 98 -18.65 -2.50 -18.39
CA GLY A 98 -17.23 -2.53 -18.64
C GLY A 98 -16.60 -3.92 -18.54
N VAL A 99 -15.98 -4.38 -19.61
CA VAL A 99 -15.28 -5.67 -19.70
C VAL A 99 -13.79 -5.48 -19.49
N ARG A 100 -13.19 -6.23 -18.52
CA ARG A 100 -11.75 -6.16 -18.26
C ARG A 100 -10.95 -6.81 -19.39
N ILE A 101 -10.13 -6.03 -20.10
CA ILE A 101 -9.37 -6.46 -21.28
C ILE A 101 -7.86 -6.61 -21.03
N GLY A 102 -7.34 -6.11 -19.92
CA GLY A 102 -5.91 -6.19 -19.63
C GLY A 102 -5.52 -5.65 -18.28
N PRO A 103 -4.23 -5.77 -17.91
CA PRO A 103 -3.71 -5.15 -16.71
C PRO A 103 -3.57 -3.63 -16.89
N ALA A 104 -3.86 -2.83 -15.86
CA ALA A 104 -3.55 -1.41 -15.82
C ALA A 104 -2.26 -1.12 -15.06
N ASP A 105 -1.56 -0.08 -15.51
CA ASP A 105 -0.49 0.59 -14.76
C ASP A 105 -0.97 1.98 -14.31
N GLN A 106 -0.28 2.58 -13.34
CA GLN A 106 -0.57 3.96 -12.94
C GLN A 106 -0.16 4.95 -14.03
N ASN A 107 -0.91 6.06 -14.13
CA ASN A 107 -0.65 7.16 -15.05
C ASN A 107 -0.68 6.74 -16.55
N MET A 108 -1.62 5.90 -16.93
CA MET A 108 -1.84 5.57 -18.33
C MET A 108 -2.54 6.74 -19.05
N MET A 109 -2.02 7.15 -20.20
CA MET A 109 -2.51 8.29 -20.96
C MET A 109 -2.65 7.92 -22.42
N LEU A 110 -3.66 8.47 -23.10
CA LEU A 110 -3.82 8.34 -24.54
C LEU A 110 -3.03 9.42 -25.27
N SER A 111 -2.43 9.06 -26.39
CA SER A 111 -1.89 9.98 -27.40
C SER A 111 -2.37 9.55 -28.77
N LEU A 112 -2.49 10.50 -29.69
CA LEU A 112 -2.71 10.22 -31.10
C LEU A 112 -1.42 10.47 -31.87
N MET A 113 -0.91 9.46 -32.57
CA MET A 113 0.25 9.58 -33.45
C MET A 113 -0.20 9.36 -34.90
N ASN A 114 -0.19 10.41 -35.68
CA ASN A 114 -0.67 10.36 -37.08
C ASN A 114 -2.12 9.80 -37.18
N GLY A 115 -2.97 10.16 -36.20
CA GLY A 115 -4.35 9.69 -36.08
C GLY A 115 -4.54 8.29 -35.46
N GLU A 116 -3.45 7.55 -35.21
CA GLU A 116 -3.54 6.22 -34.57
C GLU A 116 -3.35 6.34 -33.04
N PRO A 117 -4.18 5.66 -32.25
CA PRO A 117 -4.09 5.70 -30.79
C PRO A 117 -2.84 4.97 -30.26
N VAL A 118 -2.13 5.62 -29.35
CA VAL A 118 -0.99 5.08 -28.61
C VAL A 118 -1.25 5.27 -27.13
N VAL A 119 -1.25 4.19 -26.35
CA VAL A 119 -1.42 4.27 -24.92
C VAL A 119 -0.07 4.33 -24.24
N MET A 120 0.15 5.41 -23.50
CA MET A 120 1.40 5.70 -22.80
C MET A 120 1.36 5.24 -21.36
N LYS A 121 2.51 4.87 -20.83
CA LYS A 121 2.78 4.77 -19.40
C LYS A 121 4.20 5.26 -19.12
N PRO A 122 4.61 5.54 -17.86
CA PRO A 122 5.95 6.04 -17.57
C PRO A 122 7.07 5.21 -18.21
N GLY A 123 7.78 5.80 -19.18
CA GLY A 123 8.92 5.20 -19.90
C GLY A 123 8.57 4.16 -20.97
N ALA A 124 7.30 3.91 -21.25
CA ALA A 124 6.88 2.89 -22.21
C ALA A 124 5.54 3.23 -22.89
N GLU A 125 5.23 2.54 -23.97
CA GLU A 125 4.00 2.69 -24.73
C GLU A 125 3.40 1.34 -25.16
N PHE A 126 2.11 1.35 -25.47
CA PHE A 126 1.40 0.27 -26.13
C PHE A 126 0.88 0.79 -27.46
N ARG A 127 1.06 0.00 -28.52
CA ARG A 127 0.54 0.28 -29.86
C ARG A 127 -0.35 -0.84 -30.32
N ARG A 128 -1.29 -0.53 -31.20
CA ARG A 128 -2.06 -1.55 -31.91
C ARG A 128 -1.14 -2.42 -32.74
N ASP A 129 -1.39 -3.72 -32.75
CA ASP A 129 -0.75 -4.63 -33.69
C ASP A 129 -1.21 -4.26 -35.15
N PRO A 130 -0.29 -4.04 -36.08
CA PRO A 130 -0.65 -3.56 -37.44
C PRO A 130 -1.53 -4.55 -38.22
N THR A 131 -1.51 -5.84 -37.84
CA THR A 131 -2.27 -6.89 -38.52
C THR A 131 -3.64 -7.11 -37.87
N THR A 132 -3.68 -7.23 -36.53
CA THR A 132 -4.92 -7.52 -35.80
C THR A 132 -5.68 -6.27 -35.41
N LYS A 133 -5.03 -5.10 -35.41
CA LYS A 133 -5.55 -3.81 -34.98
C LYS A 133 -5.90 -3.76 -33.47
N GLN A 134 -5.43 -4.73 -32.70
CA GLN A 134 -5.69 -4.82 -31.24
C GLN A 134 -4.48 -4.45 -30.40
N PHE A 135 -4.71 -4.06 -29.16
CA PHE A 135 -3.68 -3.82 -28.17
C PHE A 135 -3.35 -5.08 -27.36
N ASP A 136 -2.07 -5.31 -27.09
CA ASP A 136 -1.61 -6.28 -26.07
C ASP A 136 -1.08 -5.52 -24.85
N PHE A 137 -1.94 -5.21 -23.88
CA PHE A 137 -1.58 -4.49 -22.67
C PHE A 137 -0.69 -5.29 -21.71
N SER A 138 -0.34 -6.53 -22.02
CA SER A 138 0.65 -7.31 -21.27
C SER A 138 2.10 -7.03 -21.71
N LYS A 139 2.30 -6.40 -22.89
CA LYS A 139 3.61 -6.23 -23.54
C LYS A 139 3.92 -4.77 -23.86
N PRO A 140 4.29 -3.95 -22.85
CA PRO A 140 4.70 -2.57 -23.11
C PRO A 140 6.01 -2.51 -23.91
N ARG A 141 6.09 -1.64 -24.89
CA ARG A 141 7.31 -1.27 -25.61
C ARG A 141 8.03 -0.18 -24.79
N LYS A 142 9.21 -0.49 -24.25
CA LYS A 142 10.04 0.52 -23.59
C LYS A 142 10.55 1.53 -24.62
N ILE A 143 10.37 2.83 -24.33
CA ILE A 143 10.78 3.92 -25.23
C ILE A 143 11.84 4.85 -24.61
N HIS A 144 11.92 4.90 -23.29
CA HIS A 144 12.89 5.75 -22.62
C HIS A 144 13.55 5.01 -21.44
N PRO A 145 14.87 5.20 -21.19
CA PRO A 145 15.56 4.47 -20.11
C PRO A 145 15.11 4.85 -18.71
N ARG A 146 14.60 6.07 -18.54
CA ARG A 146 14.06 6.57 -17.28
C ARG A 146 12.53 6.52 -17.33
N SER A 147 11.92 6.21 -16.20
CA SER A 147 10.47 6.26 -16.01
C SER A 147 9.99 7.57 -15.34
N SER A 148 10.90 8.50 -15.04
CA SER A 148 10.59 9.83 -14.50
C SER A 148 11.67 10.81 -14.91
N PRO A 149 11.34 12.05 -15.32
CA PRO A 149 12.31 13.11 -15.58
C PRO A 149 12.95 13.66 -14.30
N HIS A 150 12.36 13.36 -13.13
CA HIS A 150 12.80 13.85 -11.83
C HIS A 150 13.36 12.76 -10.93
N ALA A 151 14.36 13.12 -10.12
CA ALA A 151 14.89 12.30 -9.03
C ALA A 151 14.14 12.51 -7.68
N ASN A 152 13.21 13.46 -7.61
CA ASN A 152 12.54 13.89 -6.39
C ASN A 152 11.29 13.08 -6.07
N LYS A 153 10.61 13.39 -4.98
CA LYS A 153 9.39 12.74 -4.53
C LYS A 153 8.22 13.05 -5.48
N THR A 154 7.99 12.19 -6.42
CA THR A 154 7.00 12.34 -7.49
C THR A 154 5.76 11.50 -7.18
N ARG A 155 4.56 12.14 -7.23
CA ARG A 155 3.27 11.47 -7.25
C ARG A 155 2.54 11.82 -8.52
N GLY A 156 2.32 11.26 -9.48
CA GLY A 156 1.85 11.68 -10.81
C GLY A 156 3.00 11.79 -11.80
N ASN A 157 2.88 11.09 -12.90
CA ASN A 157 3.91 10.98 -13.92
C ASN A 157 3.25 10.60 -15.25
N MET A 158 2.63 11.61 -15.89
CA MET A 158 1.74 11.46 -17.04
C MET A 158 2.53 11.67 -18.32
N TRP A 159 2.66 10.63 -19.14
CA TRP A 159 3.46 10.63 -20.36
C TRP A 159 2.55 10.71 -21.59
N ARG A 160 2.86 11.63 -22.53
CA ARG A 160 2.18 11.73 -23.82
C ARG A 160 3.19 11.85 -24.95
N ARG A 161 2.76 11.43 -26.15
CA ARG A 161 3.43 11.69 -27.42
C ARG A 161 2.77 12.90 -28.06
N VAL A 162 3.56 13.89 -28.49
CA VAL A 162 3.08 15.13 -29.10
C VAL A 162 4.12 15.57 -30.12
N ASP A 163 3.70 15.87 -31.34
CA ASP A 163 4.56 16.63 -32.27
C ASP A 163 4.60 18.08 -31.77
N TYR A 164 5.54 18.35 -30.83
CA TYR A 164 5.56 19.59 -30.04
C TYR A 164 5.96 20.82 -30.87
N ASP A 165 6.93 20.69 -31.76
CA ASP A 165 7.48 21.80 -32.53
C ASP A 165 7.17 21.73 -34.04
N GLY A 166 6.24 20.86 -34.46
CA GLY A 166 5.74 20.83 -35.81
C GLY A 166 6.71 20.31 -36.85
N ASP A 167 7.72 19.56 -36.47
CA ASP A 167 8.72 19.01 -37.38
C ASP A 167 8.32 17.64 -37.95
N GLY A 168 7.17 17.08 -37.47
CA GLY A 168 6.55 15.87 -37.99
C GLY A 168 6.98 14.60 -37.26
N ASP A 169 7.84 14.66 -36.27
CA ASP A 169 8.09 13.59 -35.33
C ASP A 169 7.46 13.87 -33.95
N HIS A 170 7.21 12.81 -33.15
CA HIS A 170 6.57 12.99 -31.86
C HIS A 170 7.58 12.96 -30.72
N ASP A 171 7.63 14.06 -29.99
CA ASP A 171 8.30 14.21 -28.72
C ASP A 171 7.58 13.49 -27.58
N ILE A 172 8.19 13.48 -26.39
CA ILE A 172 7.53 13.03 -25.17
C ILE A 172 7.30 14.26 -24.27
N VAL A 173 6.06 14.45 -23.85
CA VAL A 173 5.71 15.41 -22.82
C VAL A 173 5.36 14.65 -21.53
N VAL A 174 5.85 15.15 -20.39
CA VAL A 174 5.63 14.52 -19.08
C VAL A 174 5.09 15.52 -18.09
N GLY A 175 3.87 15.26 -17.62
CA GLY A 175 3.32 15.94 -16.45
C GLY A 175 3.84 15.29 -15.17
N SER A 176 4.38 16.06 -14.24
CA SER A 176 4.98 15.53 -13.03
C SER A 176 4.51 16.29 -11.78
N GLY A 177 3.84 15.59 -10.89
CA GLY A 177 3.47 16.12 -9.57
C GLY A 177 4.64 16.04 -8.59
N ASP A 178 5.18 17.18 -8.16
CA ASP A 178 6.31 17.25 -7.23
C ASP A 178 5.82 17.55 -5.81
N TRP A 179 5.96 16.57 -4.93
CA TRP A 179 5.55 16.61 -3.53
C TRP A 179 6.72 16.94 -2.58
N THR A 180 7.86 17.37 -3.09
CA THR A 180 9.08 17.57 -2.29
C THR A 180 8.89 18.66 -1.23
N GLU A 181 8.31 19.79 -1.60
CA GLU A 181 8.05 20.92 -0.70
C GLU A 181 6.74 20.76 0.09
N TYR A 182 5.73 20.19 -0.54
CA TYR A 182 4.43 19.94 0.10
C TYR A 182 4.55 18.94 1.24
N GLY A 183 5.44 17.98 1.12
CA GLY A 183 5.64 16.97 2.14
C GLY A 183 4.47 16.00 2.26
N TRP A 184 4.19 15.55 3.47
CA TRP A 184 3.16 14.55 3.79
C TRP A 184 2.66 14.82 5.19
N ASP A 185 1.49 14.42 5.57
CA ASP A 185 0.81 14.47 6.87
C ASP A 185 1.29 15.46 7.96
N HIS A 186 0.37 15.98 8.75
CA HIS A 186 0.61 16.70 10.02
C HIS A 186 1.41 18.00 9.93
N ALA A 187 1.32 18.74 8.83
CA ALA A 187 2.08 19.98 8.65
C ALA A 187 1.30 21.26 9.02
N TYR A 188 0.33 21.18 9.92
CA TYR A 188 -0.40 22.35 10.40
C TYR A 188 0.25 22.98 11.65
N ASP A 189 0.18 24.32 11.76
CA ASP A 189 0.52 25.04 12.96
C ASP A 189 -0.64 25.05 13.98
N ASN A 190 -0.40 25.60 15.16
CA ASN A 190 -1.40 25.70 16.23
C ASN A 190 -2.61 26.62 15.87
N HIS A 191 -2.57 27.29 14.73
CA HIS A 191 -3.64 28.13 14.21
C HIS A 191 -4.37 27.49 13.02
N GLY A 192 -4.08 26.23 12.71
CA GLY A 192 -4.70 25.49 11.62
C GLY A 192 -4.22 25.92 10.23
N ARG A 193 -3.01 26.48 10.10
CA ARG A 193 -2.43 26.87 8.81
C ARG A 193 -1.42 25.85 8.37
N TRP A 194 -1.50 25.46 7.09
CA TRP A 194 -0.53 24.59 6.46
C TRP A 194 0.86 25.25 6.42
N ARG A 195 1.90 24.52 6.84
CA ARG A 195 3.26 25.05 7.04
C ARG A 195 4.24 24.69 5.93
N ASN A 196 3.94 23.63 5.20
CA ASN A 196 4.80 23.19 4.12
C ASN A 196 4.62 24.08 2.87
N GLY A 197 5.51 23.93 1.91
CA GLY A 197 5.44 24.60 0.64
C GLY A 197 4.25 24.17 -0.23
N PRO A 198 4.11 24.79 -1.41
CA PRO A 198 3.04 24.46 -2.33
C PRO A 198 3.20 23.05 -2.91
N LEU A 199 2.10 22.52 -3.43
CA LEU A 199 2.09 21.32 -4.23
C LEU A 199 2.31 21.71 -5.69
N HIS A 200 3.41 21.25 -6.28
CA HIS A 200 3.81 21.62 -7.63
C HIS A 200 3.40 20.59 -8.67
N GLY A 201 3.04 21.06 -9.85
CA GLY A 201 2.74 20.25 -11.03
C GLY A 201 3.45 20.79 -12.26
N TYR A 202 4.63 20.24 -12.60
CA TYR A 202 5.47 20.70 -13.69
C TYR A 202 5.24 19.90 -14.97
N VAL A 203 5.41 20.56 -16.11
CA VAL A 203 5.39 19.94 -17.44
C VAL A 203 6.79 19.93 -18.05
N TYR A 204 7.23 18.77 -18.53
CA TYR A 204 8.54 18.54 -19.11
C TYR A 204 8.43 18.10 -20.57
N LEU A 205 9.35 18.55 -21.40
CA LEU A 205 9.57 18.11 -22.77
C LEU A 205 10.84 17.26 -22.84
N ILE A 206 10.75 16.10 -23.45
CA ILE A 206 11.86 15.22 -23.86
C ILE A 206 11.84 15.16 -25.37
N ARG A 207 12.72 15.92 -26.01
CA ARG A 207 12.77 16.01 -27.47
C ARG A 207 13.17 14.70 -28.13
N ASN A 208 12.59 14.48 -29.30
CA ASN A 208 12.98 13.43 -30.22
C ASN A 208 13.81 14.07 -31.34
N ASP A 209 15.12 13.82 -31.39
CA ASP A 209 15.98 14.30 -32.48
C ASP A 209 16.05 13.28 -33.65
N GLY A 210 15.20 12.22 -33.63
CA GLY A 210 15.13 11.15 -34.62
C GLY A 210 13.89 11.22 -35.49
N THR A 211 13.18 10.09 -35.59
CA THR A 211 11.88 9.96 -36.25
C THR A 211 10.94 9.06 -35.44
N ASP A 212 9.65 9.05 -35.72
CA ASP A 212 8.69 8.16 -35.02
C ASP A 212 9.04 6.67 -35.11
N ASP A 213 9.68 6.24 -36.21
CA ASP A 213 10.12 4.86 -36.43
C ASP A 213 11.44 4.54 -35.73
N GLN A 214 12.34 5.52 -35.65
CA GLN A 214 13.66 5.44 -35.02
C GLN A 214 13.89 6.64 -34.12
N PRO A 215 13.22 6.72 -32.98
CA PRO A 215 13.29 7.84 -32.08
C PRO A 215 14.65 7.94 -31.37
N GLU A 216 15.20 9.13 -31.30
CA GLU A 216 16.42 9.50 -30.57
C GLU A 216 16.08 10.50 -29.44
N PHE A 217 15.44 10.01 -28.38
CA PHE A 217 15.00 10.85 -27.28
C PHE A 217 16.15 11.42 -26.45
N ALA A 218 16.03 12.71 -26.11
CA ALA A 218 16.93 13.36 -25.15
C ALA A 218 16.96 12.59 -23.81
N ALA A 219 18.14 12.47 -23.21
CA ALA A 219 18.33 11.74 -21.96
C ALA A 219 17.62 12.38 -20.75
N ASN A 220 17.35 13.68 -20.81
CA ASN A 220 16.69 14.46 -19.75
C ASN A 220 15.61 15.35 -20.34
N GLY A 221 14.49 15.44 -19.63
CA GLY A 221 13.45 16.43 -19.94
C GLY A 221 13.87 17.86 -19.51
N ILE A 222 13.38 18.83 -20.27
CA ILE A 222 13.47 20.26 -19.91
C ILE A 222 12.09 20.72 -19.43
N ARG A 223 12.04 21.57 -18.40
CA ARG A 223 10.77 22.16 -17.99
C ARG A 223 10.26 23.13 -19.03
N LEU A 224 8.98 23.03 -19.35
CA LEU A 224 8.31 24.04 -20.15
C LEU A 224 8.03 25.29 -19.32
N SER A 225 8.01 26.44 -20.00
CA SER A 225 7.79 27.74 -19.36
C SER A 225 6.63 28.49 -20.00
N ALA A 226 5.96 29.34 -19.21
CA ALA A 226 4.91 30.23 -19.62
C ALA A 226 5.14 31.62 -19.00
N ALA A 227 5.02 32.70 -19.79
CA ALA A 227 5.21 34.06 -19.34
C ALA A 227 6.53 34.29 -18.56
N GLY A 228 7.60 33.54 -18.91
CA GLY A 228 8.95 33.68 -18.33
C GLY A 228 9.18 32.95 -17.01
N GLY A 229 8.21 32.14 -16.52
CA GLY A 229 8.35 31.21 -15.38
C GLY A 229 8.11 29.76 -15.79
N ASP A 230 8.40 28.80 -14.91
CA ASP A 230 8.04 27.40 -15.14
C ASP A 230 6.50 27.25 -15.25
N ILE A 231 6.02 26.38 -16.13
CA ILE A 231 4.63 25.93 -16.09
C ILE A 231 4.44 25.12 -14.81
N ASP A 232 3.62 25.63 -13.90
CA ASP A 232 3.38 25.05 -12.59
C ASP A 232 1.89 25.14 -12.26
N VAL A 233 1.23 23.98 -12.17
CA VAL A 233 -0.16 23.85 -11.75
C VAL A 233 -0.24 23.12 -10.40
N TYR A 234 -1.41 23.04 -9.81
CA TYR A 234 -1.55 22.41 -8.50
C TYR A 234 -1.44 20.88 -8.59
N GLY A 235 -0.23 20.37 -8.58
CA GLY A 235 0.15 18.98 -8.23
C GLY A 235 -0.14 17.86 -9.22
N TRP A 236 -1.02 18.04 -10.21
CA TRP A 236 -1.48 16.94 -11.09
C TRP A 236 -1.70 17.41 -12.54
N PRO A 237 -0.63 17.72 -13.27
CA PRO A 237 -0.76 18.51 -14.50
C PRO A 237 -1.52 17.86 -15.64
N CYS A 238 -1.56 16.52 -15.77
CA CYS A 238 -2.22 15.82 -16.90
C CYS A 238 -2.20 16.64 -18.20
N PRO A 239 -1.04 16.91 -18.82
CA PRO A 239 -0.92 17.87 -19.90
C PRO A 239 -1.62 17.36 -21.17
N ASN A 240 -2.38 18.24 -21.84
CA ASN A 240 -3.00 18.01 -23.13
C ASN A 240 -2.60 19.13 -24.07
N PHE A 241 -2.11 18.76 -25.26
CA PHE A 241 -1.73 19.69 -26.32
C PHE A 241 -2.69 19.53 -27.49
N ALA A 242 -3.39 20.60 -27.82
CA ALA A 242 -4.29 20.67 -28.96
C ALA A 242 -4.47 22.13 -29.40
N ASP A 243 -4.96 22.34 -30.59
CA ASP A 243 -5.45 23.63 -31.06
C ASP A 243 -6.84 23.86 -30.46
N PHE A 244 -6.90 24.45 -29.27
CA PHE A 244 -8.16 24.67 -28.53
C PHE A 244 -8.86 25.96 -28.95
N ASP A 245 -8.15 26.92 -29.54
CA ASP A 245 -8.72 28.20 -29.95
C ASP A 245 -8.88 28.34 -31.46
N GLY A 246 -8.45 27.36 -32.24
CA GLY A 246 -8.65 27.27 -33.69
C GLY A 246 -7.70 28.15 -34.53
N ASP A 247 -6.54 28.56 -33.96
CA ASP A 247 -5.61 29.44 -34.64
C ASP A 247 -4.48 28.68 -35.39
N GLY A 248 -4.43 27.35 -35.22
CA GLY A 248 -3.57 26.43 -35.98
C GLY A 248 -2.25 26.08 -35.28
N ASP A 249 -2.05 26.49 -34.02
CA ASP A 249 -0.93 26.05 -33.22
C ASP A 249 -1.39 25.22 -31.99
N LEU A 250 -0.44 24.70 -31.18
CA LEU A 250 -0.80 23.86 -30.07
C LEU A 250 -0.78 24.64 -28.75
N ASP A 251 -1.93 24.78 -28.15
CA ASP A 251 -2.11 25.24 -26.79
C ASP A 251 -1.84 24.12 -25.79
N LEU A 252 -1.73 24.46 -24.51
CA LEU A 252 -1.61 23.52 -23.43
C LEU A 252 -2.77 23.67 -22.45
N LEU A 253 -3.50 22.58 -22.21
CA LEU A 253 -4.48 22.47 -21.14
C LEU A 253 -4.02 21.46 -20.10
N CYS A 254 -3.97 21.88 -18.83
CA CYS A 254 -3.61 21.03 -17.71
C CYS A 254 -4.79 20.79 -16.78
N GLY A 255 -4.93 19.55 -16.28
CA GLY A 255 -5.71 19.27 -15.10
C GLY A 255 -4.98 19.69 -13.83
N GLU A 256 -5.60 19.48 -12.68
CA GLU A 256 -5.03 19.77 -11.37
C GLU A 256 -5.31 18.63 -10.39
N PHE A 257 -4.61 18.64 -9.26
CA PHE A 257 -4.86 17.69 -8.18
C PHE A 257 -6.27 17.89 -7.57
N LEU A 258 -6.78 19.11 -7.58
CA LEU A 258 -8.17 19.37 -7.25
C LEU A 258 -9.06 19.08 -8.47
N ASP A 259 -9.93 19.97 -8.84
CA ASP A 259 -11.04 19.75 -9.76
C ASP A 259 -11.05 20.70 -10.97
N GLY A 260 -10.12 21.63 -11.03
CA GLY A 260 -10.08 22.69 -12.03
C GLY A 260 -9.11 22.43 -13.19
N PHE A 261 -9.23 23.26 -14.21
CA PHE A 261 -8.43 23.22 -15.42
C PHE A 261 -7.67 24.53 -15.59
N THR A 262 -6.41 24.43 -16.02
CA THR A 262 -5.58 25.58 -16.33
C THR A 262 -5.19 25.54 -17.80
N TYR A 263 -5.52 26.60 -18.53
CA TYR A 263 -5.23 26.78 -19.94
C TYR A 263 -4.04 27.72 -20.14
N PHE A 264 -3.14 27.40 -21.06
CA PHE A 264 -1.99 28.18 -21.46
C PHE A 264 -2.05 28.37 -22.98
N GLU A 265 -2.48 29.56 -23.42
CA GLU A 265 -2.52 29.95 -24.83
C GLU A 265 -1.11 29.94 -25.41
N ASN A 266 -0.90 29.33 -26.57
CA ASN A 266 0.31 29.51 -27.35
C ASN A 266 0.19 30.81 -28.13
N THR A 267 0.99 31.80 -27.80
CA THR A 267 1.07 33.09 -28.48
C THR A 267 2.23 33.16 -29.49
N GLY A 268 2.94 32.05 -29.67
CA GLY A 268 4.06 31.91 -30.59
C GLY A 268 3.64 31.44 -31.98
N SER A 269 4.04 30.24 -32.35
CA SER A 269 3.63 29.58 -33.59
C SER A 269 3.72 28.07 -33.42
N ARG A 270 3.15 27.32 -34.37
CA ARG A 270 3.19 25.85 -34.38
C ARG A 270 4.60 25.28 -34.25
N THR A 271 5.63 25.97 -34.76
CA THR A 271 7.04 25.52 -34.74
C THR A 271 7.90 26.16 -33.68
N GLU A 272 7.47 27.28 -33.12
CA GLU A 272 8.15 27.98 -32.02
C GLU A 272 7.13 28.39 -30.94
N PRO A 273 6.67 27.41 -30.12
CA PRO A 273 5.64 27.66 -29.10
C PRO A 273 6.10 28.61 -28.01
N VAL A 274 5.27 29.59 -27.66
CA VAL A 274 5.48 30.55 -26.56
C VAL A 274 4.18 30.66 -25.74
N TYR A 275 4.16 30.10 -24.56
CA TYR A 275 2.94 30.06 -23.75
C TYR A 275 2.72 31.33 -22.95
N ALA A 276 1.51 31.85 -22.97
CA ALA A 276 0.99 32.87 -22.08
C ALA A 276 0.88 32.35 -20.64
N ALA A 277 0.67 33.24 -19.67
CA ALA A 277 0.41 32.85 -18.30
C ALA A 277 -0.86 31.99 -18.20
N GLY A 278 -0.79 30.91 -17.40
CA GLY A 278 -1.93 30.02 -17.19
C GLY A 278 -3.16 30.72 -16.64
N GLN A 279 -4.32 30.35 -17.16
CA GLN A 279 -5.62 30.90 -16.77
C GLN A 279 -6.59 29.78 -16.42
N LYS A 280 -7.40 29.99 -15.37
CA LYS A 280 -8.48 29.05 -15.00
C LYS A 280 -9.62 29.17 -15.97
N LEU A 281 -10.09 28.03 -16.48
CA LEU A 281 -11.22 27.99 -17.41
C LEU A 281 -12.55 28.25 -16.71
N GLN A 282 -13.48 28.79 -17.48
CA GLN A 282 -14.88 28.97 -17.09
C GLN A 282 -15.79 28.19 -18.05
N ASN A 283 -16.93 27.75 -17.54
CA ASN A 283 -17.94 27.08 -18.36
C ASN A 283 -18.75 28.12 -19.19
N SER A 284 -19.65 27.64 -20.04
CA SER A 284 -20.49 28.46 -20.91
C SER A 284 -21.38 29.45 -20.11
N ALA A 285 -21.74 29.13 -18.88
CA ALA A 285 -22.49 30.02 -17.97
C ALA A 285 -21.60 31.12 -17.32
N GLY A 286 -20.27 30.97 -17.39
CA GLY A 286 -19.31 31.89 -16.74
C GLY A 286 -18.89 31.49 -15.34
N ASP A 287 -19.34 30.34 -14.87
CA ASP A 287 -18.89 29.75 -13.62
C ASP A 287 -17.52 29.04 -13.82
N PRO A 288 -16.73 28.85 -12.75
CA PRO A 288 -15.51 28.05 -12.85
C PRO A 288 -15.78 26.66 -13.46
N LEU A 289 -15.00 26.28 -14.47
CA LEU A 289 -15.05 24.94 -15.02
C LEU A 289 -14.36 23.97 -14.05
N VAL A 290 -15.16 23.15 -13.37
CA VAL A 290 -14.67 22.23 -12.34
C VAL A 290 -15.40 20.89 -12.43
N MET A 291 -14.67 19.83 -12.07
CA MET A 291 -15.25 18.50 -11.85
C MET A 291 -15.90 18.41 -10.47
N ASN A 292 -16.77 17.43 -10.28
CA ASN A 292 -17.44 17.21 -9.01
C ASN A 292 -16.51 16.71 -7.90
N LEU A 293 -15.48 15.97 -8.26
CA LEU A 293 -14.47 15.44 -7.35
C LEU A 293 -13.06 15.75 -7.89
N GLN A 294 -12.05 15.50 -7.09
CA GLN A 294 -10.65 15.84 -7.36
C GLN A 294 -9.84 14.72 -8.01
N MET A 295 -8.56 14.98 -8.26
CA MET A 295 -7.60 14.12 -8.98
C MET A 295 -8.04 13.83 -10.42
N ILE A 296 -8.39 14.89 -11.12
CA ILE A 296 -8.93 14.81 -12.46
C ILE A 296 -7.88 14.38 -13.49
N THR A 297 -8.30 13.60 -14.47
CA THR A 297 -7.46 13.02 -15.51
C THR A 297 -8.00 13.34 -16.92
N PRO A 298 -7.87 14.60 -17.40
CA PRO A 298 -8.36 14.98 -18.71
C PRO A 298 -7.58 14.33 -19.86
N THR A 299 -8.32 13.92 -20.89
CA THR A 299 -7.79 13.52 -22.20
C THR A 299 -8.48 14.32 -23.27
N ALA A 300 -7.71 15.12 -24.01
CA ALA A 300 -8.21 15.93 -25.10
C ALA A 300 -8.38 15.08 -26.37
N ILE A 301 -9.57 15.19 -27.01
CA ILE A 301 -9.94 14.50 -28.22
C ILE A 301 -11.20 15.17 -28.81
N ASP A 302 -11.33 15.17 -30.13
CA ASP A 302 -12.61 15.46 -30.79
C ASP A 302 -13.53 14.24 -30.59
N TRP A 303 -14.38 14.30 -29.56
CA TRP A 303 -15.19 13.16 -29.14
C TRP A 303 -16.43 12.95 -30.00
N ASP A 304 -17.08 14.03 -30.41
CA ASP A 304 -18.35 13.98 -31.13
C ASP A 304 -18.26 14.26 -32.64
N GLY A 305 -17.03 14.49 -33.12
CA GLY A 305 -16.70 14.61 -34.53
C GLY A 305 -17.13 15.95 -35.14
N ASP A 306 -17.27 17.00 -34.31
CA ASP A 306 -17.68 18.32 -34.80
C ASP A 306 -16.49 19.21 -35.22
N GLY A 307 -15.28 18.77 -34.92
CA GLY A 307 -14.01 19.36 -35.38
C GLY A 307 -13.34 20.28 -34.32
N ASP A 308 -13.91 20.48 -33.17
CA ASP A 308 -13.22 21.09 -32.07
C ASP A 308 -12.70 20.03 -31.06
N THR A 309 -11.82 20.46 -30.15
CA THR A 309 -11.20 19.50 -29.21
C THR A 309 -11.90 19.55 -27.87
N ASP A 310 -12.53 18.44 -27.52
CA ASP A 310 -13.21 18.18 -26.26
C ASP A 310 -12.28 17.62 -25.18
N LEU A 311 -12.83 17.38 -23.98
CA LEU A 311 -12.17 16.68 -22.89
C LEU A 311 -13.01 15.47 -22.41
N ILE A 312 -12.36 14.31 -22.32
CA ILE A 312 -12.88 13.18 -21.57
C ILE A 312 -12.13 13.10 -20.25
N VAL A 313 -12.84 13.24 -19.11
CA VAL A 313 -12.22 13.50 -17.81
C VAL A 313 -12.63 12.46 -16.79
N GLY A 314 -11.67 11.69 -16.28
CA GLY A 314 -11.87 10.79 -15.14
C GLY A 314 -11.69 11.51 -13.81
N ASP A 315 -12.31 10.99 -12.76
CA ASP A 315 -12.14 11.44 -11.38
C ASP A 315 -11.75 10.30 -10.43
N GLU A 316 -11.56 10.62 -9.15
CA GLU A 316 -11.16 9.64 -8.14
C GLU A 316 -12.27 8.60 -7.84
N ASP A 317 -13.53 8.94 -7.95
CA ASP A 317 -14.64 7.99 -7.76
C ASP A 317 -14.77 6.96 -8.90
N GLY A 318 -13.93 7.09 -9.92
CA GLY A 318 -13.96 6.21 -11.07
C GLY A 318 -15.07 6.56 -12.07
N ARG A 319 -15.66 7.76 -11.96
CA ARG A 319 -16.61 8.27 -12.95
C ARG A 319 -15.83 8.94 -14.08
N VAL A 320 -16.45 9.01 -15.24
CA VAL A 320 -15.86 9.68 -16.41
C VAL A 320 -16.90 10.64 -16.98
N ALA A 321 -16.47 11.87 -17.26
CA ALA A 321 -17.33 12.91 -17.83
C ALA A 321 -16.85 13.34 -19.22
N PHE A 322 -17.81 13.72 -20.03
CA PHE A 322 -17.65 14.48 -21.25
C PHE A 322 -17.72 15.97 -20.91
N VAL A 323 -16.73 16.74 -21.36
CA VAL A 323 -16.65 18.19 -21.21
C VAL A 323 -16.51 18.79 -22.60
N GLU A 324 -17.65 19.13 -23.19
CA GLU A 324 -17.78 19.58 -24.57
C GLU A 324 -17.14 20.95 -24.76
N ASN A 325 -16.25 21.09 -25.74
CA ASN A 325 -15.87 22.39 -26.28
C ASN A 325 -17.04 22.94 -27.10
N THR A 326 -17.38 24.21 -26.92
CA THR A 326 -18.52 24.81 -27.61
C THR A 326 -18.14 25.45 -28.95
N GLY A 327 -16.88 25.32 -29.38
CA GLY A 327 -16.35 26.00 -30.56
C GLY A 327 -16.35 27.55 -30.45
N THR A 328 -16.56 28.09 -29.24
CA THR A 328 -16.58 29.52 -28.99
C THR A 328 -15.44 29.98 -28.12
N LEU A 329 -15.00 31.22 -28.32
CA LEU A 329 -13.96 31.83 -27.50
C LEU A 329 -14.51 32.95 -26.62
N ARG A 330 -14.00 33.03 -25.38
CA ARG A 330 -14.20 34.16 -24.48
C ARG A 330 -12.83 34.71 -24.07
N ASP A 331 -12.54 35.94 -24.47
CA ASP A 331 -11.23 36.58 -24.18
C ASP A 331 -10.04 35.69 -24.67
N ARG A 332 -10.18 35.07 -25.84
CA ARG A 332 -9.23 34.11 -26.47
C ARG A 332 -9.09 32.77 -25.74
N GLN A 333 -9.95 32.48 -24.81
CA GLN A 333 -9.98 31.17 -24.14
C GLN A 333 -11.11 30.30 -24.72
N PRO A 334 -10.90 29.01 -24.90
CA PRO A 334 -11.95 28.08 -25.29
C PRO A 334 -13.03 28.02 -24.19
N VAL A 335 -14.28 27.97 -24.62
CA VAL A 335 -15.44 27.88 -23.72
C VAL A 335 -15.99 26.46 -23.73
N PHE A 336 -15.92 25.80 -22.60
CA PHE A 336 -16.47 24.46 -22.45
C PHE A 336 -17.87 24.47 -21.82
N ALA A 337 -18.67 23.44 -22.11
CA ALA A 337 -19.90 23.16 -21.38
C ALA A 337 -19.57 22.60 -19.98
N ALA A 338 -20.55 22.58 -19.09
CA ALA A 338 -20.39 21.90 -17.80
C ALA A 338 -20.20 20.39 -17.98
N PRO A 339 -19.40 19.73 -17.13
CA PRO A 339 -19.17 18.28 -17.23
C PRO A 339 -20.45 17.46 -17.20
N GLN A 340 -20.60 16.52 -18.11
CA GLN A 340 -21.69 15.54 -18.18
C GLN A 340 -21.12 14.14 -17.97
N TYR A 341 -21.60 13.41 -16.94
CA TYR A 341 -21.06 12.08 -16.64
C TYR A 341 -21.68 11.02 -17.53
N PHE A 342 -20.83 10.17 -18.09
CA PHE A 342 -21.25 9.01 -18.88
C PHE A 342 -21.98 7.98 -18.01
N GLN A 343 -22.86 7.24 -18.66
CA GLN A 343 -23.69 6.20 -18.04
C GLN A 343 -23.50 4.86 -18.77
N GLN A 344 -23.84 3.78 -18.09
CA GLN A 344 -23.82 2.41 -18.63
C GLN A 344 -25.08 1.62 -18.27
N ASP A 345 -25.35 0.54 -19.00
CA ASP A 345 -26.29 -0.48 -18.54
C ASP A 345 -25.85 -1.02 -17.17
N ALA A 346 -26.80 -1.11 -16.23
CA ALA A 346 -26.52 -1.55 -14.86
C ALA A 346 -26.20 -3.06 -14.82
N GLU A 347 -25.08 -3.41 -14.18
CA GLU A 347 -24.66 -4.80 -13.94
C GLU A 347 -24.53 -5.10 -12.46
N THR A 348 -23.62 -4.44 -11.76
CA THR A 348 -23.30 -4.64 -10.34
C THR A 348 -23.34 -3.33 -9.56
N LEU A 349 -23.78 -3.42 -8.28
CA LEU A 349 -23.94 -2.23 -7.43
C LEU A 349 -22.59 -1.55 -7.20
N LYS A 350 -22.60 -0.22 -7.39
CA LYS A 350 -21.44 0.64 -7.15
C LYS A 350 -21.90 2.01 -6.66
N PHE A 351 -21.18 2.56 -5.67
CA PHE A 351 -21.40 3.93 -5.20
C PHE A 351 -20.06 4.64 -4.96
N GLY A 352 -19.70 5.53 -5.88
CA GLY A 352 -18.44 6.27 -5.85
C GLY A 352 -17.21 5.37 -5.71
N ALA A 353 -16.30 5.71 -4.80
CA ALA A 353 -15.17 4.89 -4.37
C ALA A 353 -15.14 4.77 -2.83
N LEU A 354 -14.42 3.76 -2.31
CA LEU A 354 -14.34 3.48 -0.88
C LEU A 354 -15.72 3.32 -0.22
N ALA A 355 -16.59 2.54 -0.87
CA ALA A 355 -17.97 2.32 -0.44
C ALA A 355 -18.07 1.82 1.01
N THR A 356 -19.00 2.40 1.76
CA THR A 356 -19.24 2.06 3.17
C THR A 356 -20.73 1.75 3.38
N PRO A 357 -21.15 0.52 3.02
CA PRO A 357 -22.56 0.12 3.11
C PRO A 357 -23.01 -0.07 4.55
N TYR A 358 -24.29 0.20 4.76
CA TYR A 358 -25.06 -0.18 5.93
C TYR A 358 -26.44 -0.65 5.45
N VAL A 359 -27.03 -1.63 6.13
CA VAL A 359 -28.31 -2.26 5.72
C VAL A 359 -29.40 -1.91 6.70
N TRP A 360 -30.52 -1.42 6.18
CA TRP A 360 -31.67 -0.99 6.95
C TRP A 360 -32.93 -1.00 6.07
N ASP A 361 -34.10 -1.28 6.62
CA ASP A 361 -35.40 -1.06 5.97
C ASP A 361 -35.67 0.46 6.01
N TRP A 362 -35.22 1.19 4.97
CA TRP A 362 -35.16 2.66 4.99
C TRP A 362 -36.50 3.33 4.68
N ASP A 363 -37.29 2.72 3.82
CA ASP A 363 -38.60 3.27 3.43
C ASP A 363 -39.77 2.56 4.11
N ALA A 364 -39.48 1.68 5.07
CA ALA A 364 -40.42 0.96 5.91
C ALA A 364 -41.44 0.08 5.12
N ASP A 365 -40.97 -0.51 4.00
CA ASP A 365 -41.76 -1.41 3.19
C ASP A 365 -41.64 -2.90 3.60
N GLY A 366 -40.69 -3.20 4.51
CA GLY A 366 -40.47 -4.49 5.16
C GLY A 366 -39.36 -5.32 4.53
N ASP A 367 -38.64 -4.78 3.58
CA ASP A 367 -37.44 -5.43 3.05
C ASP A 367 -36.14 -4.63 3.39
N GLN A 368 -34.99 -5.20 3.13
CA GLN A 368 -33.71 -4.59 3.51
C GLN A 368 -33.12 -3.80 2.35
N ASP A 369 -32.91 -2.51 2.58
CA ASP A 369 -32.23 -1.58 1.68
C ASP A 369 -30.75 -1.44 2.01
N ILE A 370 -30.00 -0.68 1.16
CA ILE A 370 -28.61 -0.29 1.40
C ILE A 370 -28.46 1.23 1.41
N LEU A 371 -27.93 1.75 2.52
CA LEU A 371 -27.37 3.09 2.57
C LEU A 371 -25.86 2.98 2.44
N CYS A 372 -25.26 3.84 1.64
CA CYS A 372 -23.82 3.74 1.36
C CYS A 372 -23.12 5.11 1.34
N GLY A 373 -22.05 5.26 2.13
CA GLY A 373 -21.15 6.40 2.06
C GLY A 373 -20.04 6.19 1.02
N ASN A 374 -19.37 7.26 0.60
CA ASN A 374 -18.31 7.23 -0.41
C ASN A 374 -17.16 8.23 -0.14
N THR A 375 -16.19 8.28 -1.03
CA THR A 375 -15.04 9.22 -1.00
C THR A 375 -15.49 10.67 -1.16
N ALA A 376 -16.47 10.94 -2.03
CA ALA A 376 -16.97 12.29 -2.27
C ALA A 376 -17.69 12.91 -1.04
N GLY A 377 -18.05 12.07 -0.06
CA GLY A 377 -18.74 12.53 1.16
C GLY A 377 -20.24 12.49 1.06
N ASP A 378 -20.76 11.84 0.03
CA ASP A 378 -22.20 11.65 -0.17
C ASP A 378 -22.71 10.44 0.60
N ILE A 379 -24.01 10.33 0.76
CA ILE A 379 -24.72 9.12 1.16
C ILE A 379 -25.75 8.80 0.07
N GLY A 380 -25.66 7.57 -0.46
CA GLY A 380 -26.59 7.04 -1.45
C GLY A 380 -27.52 6.00 -0.83
N PHE A 381 -28.72 5.93 -1.31
CA PHE A 381 -29.77 4.98 -0.95
C PHE A 381 -30.07 4.09 -2.16
N PHE A 382 -29.88 2.79 -2.01
CA PHE A 382 -30.29 1.75 -2.96
C PHE A 382 -31.58 1.13 -2.43
N GLU A 383 -32.69 1.36 -3.12
CA GLU A 383 -33.98 0.76 -2.80
C GLU A 383 -34.02 -0.68 -3.29
N ASN A 384 -34.42 -1.59 -2.41
CA ASN A 384 -34.74 -2.97 -2.70
C ASN A 384 -36.13 -3.04 -3.32
N LEU A 385 -36.24 -3.51 -4.54
CA LEU A 385 -37.52 -3.63 -5.27
C LEU A 385 -38.14 -5.05 -5.17
N GLY A 386 -37.74 -5.80 -4.15
CA GLY A 386 -38.14 -7.18 -3.90
C GLY A 386 -37.22 -8.20 -4.58
N MET A 387 -37.53 -9.49 -4.39
CA MET A 387 -36.66 -10.62 -4.77
C MET A 387 -36.66 -10.88 -6.26
N ALA A 388 -35.48 -11.03 -6.85
CA ALA A 388 -35.28 -11.52 -8.21
C ALA A 388 -35.25 -13.06 -8.30
N GLN A 389 -35.24 -13.59 -9.54
CA GLN A 389 -35.30 -15.04 -9.80
C GLN A 389 -34.08 -15.83 -9.28
N ASN A 390 -32.94 -15.15 -9.08
CA ASN A 390 -31.71 -15.76 -8.56
C ASN A 390 -31.65 -15.84 -7.04
N GLY A 391 -32.72 -15.44 -6.34
CA GLY A 391 -32.79 -15.48 -4.88
C GLY A 391 -32.06 -14.32 -4.18
N LEU A 392 -31.71 -13.26 -4.91
CA LEU A 392 -31.17 -12.00 -4.38
C LEU A 392 -32.10 -10.85 -4.72
N PRO A 393 -32.02 -9.71 -4.00
CA PRO A 393 -32.83 -8.54 -4.29
C PRO A 393 -32.63 -7.97 -5.71
N LYS A 394 -33.65 -7.29 -6.19
CA LYS A 394 -33.62 -6.40 -7.33
C LYS A 394 -33.46 -4.96 -6.81
N TRP A 395 -32.49 -4.21 -7.33
CA TRP A 395 -32.14 -2.88 -6.85
C TRP A 395 -32.52 -1.77 -7.83
N ASP A 396 -32.90 -0.61 -7.28
CA ASP A 396 -32.98 0.63 -8.06
C ASP A 396 -31.59 1.32 -8.13
N ALA A 397 -31.48 2.34 -9.01
CA ALA A 397 -30.27 3.15 -9.05
C ALA A 397 -30.09 3.95 -7.73
N PRO A 398 -28.84 4.19 -7.29
CA PRO A 398 -28.61 4.89 -6.04
C PRO A 398 -29.16 6.32 -6.10
N LYS A 399 -29.94 6.69 -5.09
CA LYS A 399 -30.49 8.06 -4.89
C LYS A 399 -29.66 8.76 -3.83
N LEU A 400 -29.16 9.97 -4.13
CA LEU A 400 -28.49 10.79 -3.11
C LEU A 400 -29.49 11.23 -2.05
N LEU A 401 -29.13 11.09 -0.79
CA LEU A 401 -29.93 11.58 0.31
C LEU A 401 -29.87 13.12 0.34
N ASN A 402 -31.02 13.76 0.63
CA ASN A 402 -31.13 15.19 0.71
C ASN A 402 -31.31 15.65 2.15
N LEU A 403 -30.66 16.75 2.48
CA LEU A 403 -30.71 17.41 3.77
C LEU A 403 -31.55 18.67 3.66
N LYS A 404 -32.43 18.89 4.65
CA LYS A 404 -33.18 20.12 4.81
C LYS A 404 -32.41 21.08 5.70
N ASP A 405 -32.00 22.20 5.14
CA ASP A 405 -31.33 23.26 5.89
C ASP A 405 -32.28 24.02 6.80
N THR A 406 -31.76 24.79 7.73
CA THR A 406 -32.54 25.57 8.71
C THR A 406 -33.49 26.62 8.08
N ASP A 407 -33.26 27.03 6.84
CA ASP A 407 -34.12 27.90 6.06
C ASP A 407 -35.21 27.15 5.26
N GLY A 408 -35.18 25.79 5.33
CA GLY A 408 -36.13 24.93 4.63
C GLY A 408 -35.69 24.51 3.23
N THR A 409 -34.51 24.91 2.76
CA THR A 409 -33.98 24.53 1.45
C THR A 409 -33.48 23.08 1.49
N MET A 410 -33.82 22.33 0.42
CA MET A 410 -33.32 20.96 0.24
C MET A 410 -32.03 20.97 -0.58
N ARG A 411 -31.01 20.30 -0.10
CA ARG A 411 -29.74 20.08 -0.83
C ARG A 411 -29.27 18.64 -0.66
N PRO A 412 -28.49 18.10 -1.60
CA PRO A 412 -27.84 16.82 -1.38
C PRO A 412 -26.95 16.86 -0.12
N PHE A 413 -27.00 15.81 0.69
CA PHE A 413 -26.07 15.66 1.79
C PHE A 413 -24.67 15.41 1.22
N ARG A 414 -23.72 16.24 1.63
CA ARG A 414 -22.34 16.07 1.24
C ARG A 414 -21.40 16.70 2.27
N ILE A 415 -20.40 15.94 2.69
CA ILE A 415 -19.31 16.43 3.55
C ILE A 415 -18.06 16.64 2.69
N MET A 416 -17.38 17.74 2.96
CA MET A 416 -16.07 18.06 2.39
C MET A 416 -15.13 18.54 3.49
N ALA A 417 -13.82 18.22 3.36
CA ALA A 417 -12.80 18.72 4.28
C ALA A 417 -12.69 20.26 4.25
N GLY A 418 -13.04 20.88 3.12
CA GLY A 418 -12.98 22.32 2.92
C GLY A 418 -11.58 22.82 2.54
N PRO A 419 -11.40 24.15 2.36
CA PRO A 419 -10.16 24.74 1.80
C PRO A 419 -8.89 24.44 2.57
N SER A 420 -8.98 24.16 3.86
CA SER A 420 -7.83 23.73 4.67
C SER A 420 -7.48 22.27 4.47
N GLY A 421 -8.34 21.48 3.87
CA GLY A 421 -8.15 20.04 3.67
C GLY A 421 -8.25 19.23 4.95
N SER A 422 -7.51 18.14 5.05
CA SER A 422 -7.46 17.29 6.23
C SER A 422 -6.02 17.00 6.66
N ILE A 423 -5.73 15.81 7.20
CA ILE A 423 -4.40 15.40 7.66
C ILE A 423 -3.29 15.56 6.60
N GLN A 424 -3.62 15.40 5.31
CA GLN A 424 -2.69 15.58 4.19
C GLN A 424 -2.69 17.00 3.61
N GLY A 425 -3.41 17.92 4.22
CA GLY A 425 -3.41 19.32 3.84
C GLY A 425 -4.44 19.71 2.79
N PRO A 426 -4.29 20.91 2.21
CA PRO A 426 -5.27 21.49 1.28
C PRO A 426 -5.55 20.66 0.03
N CYS A 427 -4.67 19.73 -0.34
CA CYS A 427 -4.93 18.82 -1.46
C CYS A 427 -6.11 17.87 -1.23
N GLU A 428 -6.58 17.71 0.02
CA GLU A 428 -7.76 16.91 0.35
C GLU A 428 -9.05 17.73 0.50
N ALA A 429 -9.12 18.92 -0.05
CA ALA A 429 -10.20 19.87 0.19
C ALA A 429 -11.63 19.35 -0.14
N LYS A 430 -11.76 18.51 -1.16
CA LYS A 430 -13.05 18.00 -1.65
C LYS A 430 -13.43 16.60 -1.15
N TRP A 431 -12.56 15.92 -0.43
CA TRP A 431 -12.88 14.61 0.12
C TRP A 431 -13.77 14.70 1.36
N GLY A 432 -14.69 13.73 1.49
CA GLY A 432 -15.57 13.58 2.65
C GLY A 432 -15.38 12.26 3.37
N TYR A 433 -15.24 11.16 2.64
CA TYR A 433 -15.06 9.81 3.19
C TYR A 433 -16.11 9.46 4.25
N THR A 434 -17.35 9.53 3.90
CA THR A 434 -18.47 9.28 4.80
C THR A 434 -18.54 7.81 5.19
N THR A 435 -18.77 7.56 6.46
CA THR A 435 -19.08 6.24 7.05
C THR A 435 -20.30 6.40 7.94
N LEU A 436 -21.16 5.40 8.00
CA LEU A 436 -22.45 5.55 8.67
C LEU A 436 -22.94 4.27 9.37
N SER A 437 -23.88 4.45 10.25
CA SER A 437 -24.85 3.46 10.73
C SER A 437 -26.23 4.08 10.85
N VAL A 438 -27.26 3.25 10.89
CA VAL A 438 -28.65 3.67 11.02
C VAL A 438 -29.26 3.06 12.28
N ALA A 439 -30.01 3.85 13.02
CA ALA A 439 -30.79 3.41 14.18
C ALA A 439 -31.89 4.45 14.45
N ASP A 440 -33.00 4.03 15.00
CA ASP A 440 -34.05 4.93 15.50
C ASP A 440 -33.54 5.65 16.78
N TRP A 441 -32.83 6.78 16.57
CA TRP A 441 -32.09 7.48 17.63
C TRP A 441 -32.98 8.28 18.55
N ASP A 442 -34.03 8.89 18.03
CA ASP A 442 -34.96 9.73 18.80
C ASP A 442 -36.27 9.00 19.16
N HIS A 443 -36.40 7.73 18.77
CA HIS A 443 -37.53 6.83 19.07
C HIS A 443 -38.86 7.30 18.46
N ASP A 444 -38.81 7.85 17.24
CA ASP A 444 -40.01 8.24 16.50
C ASP A 444 -40.49 7.18 15.50
N GLY A 445 -39.68 6.16 15.26
CA GLY A 445 -39.97 5.00 14.42
C GLY A 445 -39.27 5.01 13.08
N ASP A 446 -38.58 6.10 12.73
CA ASP A 446 -37.80 6.26 11.51
C ASP A 446 -36.31 5.97 11.76
N GLY A 447 -35.56 5.57 10.74
CA GLY A 447 -34.12 5.32 10.87
C GLY A 447 -33.33 6.63 10.76
N ASP A 448 -32.59 7.01 11.82
CA ASP A 448 -31.66 8.13 11.85
C ASP A 448 -30.25 7.71 11.44
N ILE A 449 -29.45 8.63 10.92
CA ILE A 449 -28.07 8.33 10.47
C ILE A 449 -27.05 8.89 11.46
N VAL A 450 -26.27 8.01 12.07
CA VAL A 450 -25.06 8.38 12.81
C VAL A 450 -23.86 8.20 11.88
N TYR A 451 -23.06 9.23 11.67
CA TYR A 451 -22.00 9.21 10.67
C TYR A 451 -20.66 9.75 11.19
N ASN A 452 -19.58 9.34 10.53
CA ASN A 452 -18.24 9.92 10.64
C ASN A 452 -17.70 10.23 9.23
N SER A 453 -16.62 10.99 9.16
CA SER A 453 -16.07 11.45 7.90
C SER A 453 -14.57 11.71 8.00
N ILE A 454 -14.01 12.38 7.01
CA ILE A 454 -12.65 12.93 7.03
C ILE A 454 -12.42 13.90 8.20
N LEU A 455 -13.47 14.44 8.81
CA LEU A 455 -13.38 15.42 9.89
C LEU A 455 -13.23 14.82 11.28
N SER A 456 -13.20 13.48 11.43
CA SER A 456 -13.04 12.79 12.74
C SER A 456 -14.11 13.14 13.77
N ARG A 457 -15.33 13.39 13.34
CA ARG A 457 -16.45 13.78 14.22
C ARG A 457 -17.63 12.88 13.96
N ILE A 458 -18.32 12.51 15.04
CA ILE A 458 -19.61 11.85 14.94
C ILE A 458 -20.68 12.93 14.73
N GLY A 459 -21.42 12.81 13.65
CA GLY A 459 -22.60 13.61 13.35
C GLY A 459 -23.85 12.77 13.41
N LEU A 460 -24.99 13.45 13.52
CA LEU A 460 -26.33 12.85 13.54
C LEU A 460 -27.21 13.57 12.52
N LEU A 461 -27.91 12.80 11.70
CA LEU A 461 -29.01 13.28 10.87
C LEU A 461 -30.29 12.61 11.37
N THR A 462 -31.21 13.39 11.86
CA THR A 462 -32.57 12.89 12.18
C THR A 462 -33.42 12.84 10.93
N ASN A 463 -34.21 11.78 10.82
CA ASN A 463 -35.13 11.51 9.74
C ASN A 463 -36.57 11.79 10.25
N ASP A 464 -37.35 12.56 9.52
CA ASP A 464 -38.77 12.80 9.79
C ASP A 464 -39.55 12.51 8.50
N GLY A 465 -39.98 11.24 8.37
CA GLY A 465 -40.73 10.76 7.20
C GLY A 465 -39.94 10.88 5.87
N GLY A 466 -38.63 10.59 5.85
CA GLY A 466 -37.76 10.71 4.67
C GLY A 466 -37.12 12.08 4.49
N VAL A 467 -37.29 13.01 5.43
CA VAL A 467 -36.67 14.34 5.42
C VAL A 467 -35.57 14.43 6.47
N LEU A 468 -34.31 14.40 6.02
CA LEU A 468 -33.14 14.48 6.90
C LEU A 468 -32.87 15.93 7.36
N SER A 469 -32.49 16.08 8.63
CA SER A 469 -32.03 17.34 9.23
C SER A 469 -30.78 17.09 10.10
N GLU A 470 -29.81 18.03 10.08
CA GLU A 470 -28.68 17.94 11.01
C GLU A 470 -29.15 18.15 12.45
N ALA A 471 -28.84 17.20 13.32
CA ALA A 471 -29.10 17.31 14.75
C ALA A 471 -27.80 17.45 15.53
N GLU A 472 -27.87 18.07 16.71
CA GLU A 472 -26.72 18.16 17.61
C GLU A 472 -26.50 16.81 18.26
N PHE A 473 -25.33 16.18 17.99
CA PHE A 473 -24.91 14.97 18.69
C PHE A 473 -24.49 15.35 20.11
N SER A 474 -25.47 15.47 21.02
CA SER A 474 -25.25 15.91 22.40
C SER A 474 -24.70 14.79 23.25
N THR A 475 -23.50 15.00 23.78
CA THR A 475 -22.97 14.17 24.87
C THR A 475 -23.03 14.98 26.17
N SER A 476 -23.95 14.62 27.04
CA SER A 476 -24.20 15.35 28.31
C SER A 476 -22.98 15.44 29.26
N ALA A 477 -21.92 14.68 29.01
CA ALA A 477 -20.70 14.63 29.82
C ALA A 477 -19.64 15.69 29.44
N GLU A 478 -19.61 16.18 28.20
CA GLU A 478 -18.59 17.13 27.73
C GLU A 478 -18.77 18.56 28.25
N SER A 479 -19.98 18.91 28.66
CA SER A 479 -20.28 20.26 29.15
C SER A 479 -19.76 20.56 30.57
N LYS A 480 -19.29 19.55 31.32
CA LYS A 480 -19.00 19.73 32.75
C LYS A 480 -17.52 19.70 33.13
N THR A 481 -16.59 19.29 32.31
CA THR A 481 -15.20 19.09 32.77
C THR A 481 -14.13 19.95 32.09
N GLY A 482 -14.43 20.74 31.08
CA GLY A 482 -13.52 21.77 30.54
C GLY A 482 -12.06 21.34 30.20
N LYS A 483 -11.73 20.09 30.27
CA LYS A 483 -10.46 19.51 29.86
C LYS A 483 -10.70 18.48 28.79
N VAL A 484 -10.77 18.94 27.54
CA VAL A 484 -10.39 18.09 26.42
C VAL A 484 -8.94 17.70 26.68
N GLU A 485 -8.63 16.41 26.85
CA GLU A 485 -7.25 15.92 26.77
C GLU A 485 -6.65 16.50 25.49
N SER A 486 -5.39 16.92 25.54
CA SER A 486 -4.73 17.66 24.46
C SER A 486 -5.17 17.15 23.11
N PRO A 487 -5.76 18.01 22.25
CA PRO A 487 -6.22 17.57 20.95
C PRO A 487 -5.08 16.94 20.18
N PRO A 488 -5.34 16.00 19.29
CA PRO A 488 -4.34 15.41 18.42
C PRO A 488 -3.50 16.51 17.73
N GLU A 489 -2.22 16.30 17.48
CA GLU A 489 -1.33 17.29 16.85
C GLU A 489 -1.85 17.86 15.54
N TRP A 490 -2.63 17.07 14.77
CA TRP A 490 -3.25 17.45 13.52
C TRP A 490 -4.68 18.03 13.67
N TYR A 491 -5.14 18.33 14.89
CA TYR A 491 -6.47 18.81 15.22
C TYR A 491 -6.63 20.32 14.95
N TRP A 492 -6.42 20.73 13.75
CA TRP A 492 -6.42 22.11 13.29
C TRP A 492 -7.81 22.72 13.06
N TRP A 493 -8.85 21.90 12.86
CA TRP A 493 -10.23 22.33 12.64
C TRP A 493 -11.01 22.54 13.94
N GLN A 494 -10.35 22.69 15.06
CA GLN A 494 -10.97 22.87 16.36
C GLN A 494 -12.09 23.90 16.31
N THR A 495 -13.33 23.44 16.28
CA THR A 495 -14.48 24.25 16.68
C THR A 495 -14.88 23.82 18.06
N ALA A 496 -15.30 24.78 18.89
CA ALA A 496 -15.67 24.57 20.30
C ALA A 496 -16.99 23.78 20.45
N SER A 497 -17.55 23.20 19.40
CA SER A 497 -18.79 22.43 19.45
C SER A 497 -18.53 20.99 19.95
N ALA A 498 -19.43 20.52 20.79
CA ALA A 498 -19.38 19.27 21.54
C ALA A 498 -19.66 18.01 20.70
N THR A 499 -19.01 17.85 19.55
CA THR A 499 -19.14 16.62 18.77
C THR A 499 -18.22 15.53 19.32
N ALA A 500 -18.69 14.31 19.43
CA ALA A 500 -17.88 13.18 19.90
C ALA A 500 -16.70 12.97 18.94
N LEU A 501 -15.50 13.02 19.48
CA LEU A 501 -14.27 12.86 18.71
C LEU A 501 -13.88 11.39 18.63
N THR A 502 -13.43 10.98 17.44
CA THR A 502 -12.99 9.63 17.14
C THR A 502 -11.78 9.70 16.21
N GLN A 503 -11.32 8.58 15.69
CA GLN A 503 -10.42 8.61 14.54
C GLN A 503 -11.21 8.86 13.26
N TRP A 504 -10.59 9.50 12.28
CA TRP A 504 -11.24 9.83 11.00
C TRP A 504 -11.52 8.59 10.15
N ARG A 505 -12.58 8.65 9.33
CA ARG A 505 -13.01 7.56 8.42
C ARG A 505 -13.31 6.23 9.14
N THR A 506 -13.65 6.24 10.43
CA THR A 506 -14.03 5.03 11.18
C THR A 506 -15.54 4.94 11.26
N THR A 507 -16.09 3.72 11.22
CA THR A 507 -17.55 3.53 11.34
C THR A 507 -17.97 3.68 12.79
N PRO A 508 -18.90 4.59 13.13
CA PRO A 508 -19.66 4.57 14.38
C PRO A 508 -20.83 3.59 14.19
N VAL A 509 -21.09 2.70 15.13
CA VAL A 509 -22.23 1.78 15.04
C VAL A 509 -23.18 2.07 16.19
N ALA A 510 -24.37 2.60 15.89
CA ALA A 510 -25.44 2.83 16.83
C ALA A 510 -26.30 1.57 16.93
N ILE A 511 -26.35 0.95 18.11
CA ILE A 511 -27.07 -0.31 18.37
C ILE A 511 -27.25 -0.48 19.88
N ASP A 512 -28.32 -1.16 20.31
CA ASP A 512 -28.41 -1.67 21.69
C ASP A 512 -27.45 -2.87 21.83
N PHE A 513 -26.21 -2.58 22.17
CA PHE A 513 -25.18 -3.60 22.33
C PHE A 513 -25.30 -4.36 23.67
N THR A 514 -25.79 -3.66 24.69
CA THR A 514 -25.90 -4.19 26.06
C THR A 514 -27.20 -4.92 26.34
N GLY A 515 -28.21 -4.80 25.47
CA GLY A 515 -29.53 -5.40 25.64
C GLY A 515 -30.38 -4.70 26.69
N ASP A 516 -30.15 -3.42 26.98
CA ASP A 516 -30.89 -2.64 27.96
C ASP A 516 -32.04 -1.79 27.37
N ASN A 517 -32.31 -1.96 26.07
CA ASN A 517 -33.27 -1.22 25.25
C ASN A 517 -32.92 0.28 25.11
N LYS A 518 -31.65 0.62 25.16
CA LYS A 518 -31.13 1.93 24.81
C LYS A 518 -30.04 1.79 23.77
N LEU A 519 -29.96 2.77 22.87
CA LEU A 519 -28.90 2.78 21.88
C LEU A 519 -27.56 3.08 22.53
N ASP A 520 -26.61 2.21 22.25
CA ASP A 520 -25.18 2.39 22.51
C ASP A 520 -24.49 2.83 21.22
N LEU A 521 -23.27 3.38 21.35
CA LEU A 521 -22.40 3.65 20.21
C LEU A 521 -21.11 2.84 20.33
N VAL A 522 -20.95 1.84 19.48
CA VAL A 522 -19.70 1.11 19.32
C VAL A 522 -18.79 1.85 18.35
N MET A 523 -17.63 2.33 18.80
CA MET A 523 -16.76 3.19 18.01
C MET A 523 -15.29 3.08 18.45
N LEU A 524 -14.38 3.66 17.69
CA LEU A 524 -13.00 3.88 18.17
C LEU A 524 -12.89 5.21 18.90
N ASP A 525 -12.13 5.22 20.00
CA ASP A 525 -11.66 6.48 20.57
C ASP A 525 -10.48 7.08 19.75
N GLN A 526 -10.03 8.28 20.10
CA GLN A 526 -8.92 8.96 19.41
C GLN A 526 -7.61 8.16 19.37
N GLN A 527 -7.39 7.28 20.34
CA GLN A 527 -6.21 6.41 20.44
C GLN A 527 -6.40 5.08 19.70
N GLY A 528 -7.57 4.85 19.08
CA GLY A 528 -7.89 3.66 18.29
C GLY A 528 -8.28 2.44 19.11
N TYR A 529 -8.66 2.61 20.37
CA TYR A 529 -9.28 1.56 21.16
C TYR A 529 -10.77 1.41 20.80
N LEU A 530 -11.22 0.18 20.72
CA LEU A 530 -12.65 -0.12 20.61
C LEU A 530 -13.34 0.24 21.93
N THR A 531 -14.39 1.05 21.83
CA THR A 531 -15.11 1.59 22.96
C THR A 531 -16.62 1.44 22.79
N LEU A 532 -17.32 1.35 23.91
CA LEU A 532 -18.76 1.54 24.01
C LEU A 532 -19.04 2.88 24.65
N ARG A 533 -19.98 3.63 24.09
CA ARG A 533 -20.51 4.84 24.66
C ARG A 533 -22.02 4.68 24.86
N ASP A 534 -22.49 4.73 26.10
CA ASP A 534 -23.92 4.77 26.40
C ASP A 534 -24.51 6.08 25.86
N ALA A 535 -25.79 6.11 25.50
CA ALA A 535 -26.46 7.34 25.06
C ALA A 535 -26.28 8.44 26.11
N GLY A 536 -25.47 9.45 25.81
CA GLY A 536 -25.15 10.57 26.68
C GLY A 536 -24.01 10.35 27.70
N GLY A 537 -23.27 9.22 27.65
CA GLY A 537 -22.15 8.88 28.53
C GLY A 537 -20.76 9.08 27.94
N GLU A 538 -19.72 8.83 28.74
CA GLU A 538 -18.32 8.80 28.27
C GLU A 538 -18.02 7.49 27.53
N ALA A 539 -17.13 7.51 26.54
CA ALA A 539 -16.66 6.32 25.87
C ALA A 539 -15.83 5.45 26.84
N LYS A 540 -16.22 4.20 27.00
CA LYS A 540 -15.60 3.24 27.92
C LYS A 540 -14.86 2.15 27.15
N ARG A 541 -13.60 1.87 27.50
CA ARG A 541 -12.80 0.77 26.94
C ARG A 541 -13.16 -0.55 27.61
N ILE A 542 -14.39 -1.02 27.40
CA ILE A 542 -14.88 -2.27 28.01
C ILE A 542 -14.57 -3.49 27.15
N PHE A 543 -14.26 -3.32 25.89
CA PHE A 543 -13.90 -4.43 25.01
C PHE A 543 -12.46 -4.87 25.26
N VAL A 544 -12.28 -6.13 25.62
CA VAL A 544 -10.98 -6.69 25.97
C VAL A 544 -10.74 -8.00 25.22
N ASP A 545 -9.47 -8.34 25.04
CA ASP A 545 -9.05 -9.63 24.53
C ASP A 545 -9.16 -10.74 25.63
N GLU A 546 -8.83 -11.98 25.28
CA GLU A 546 -8.84 -13.13 26.18
C GLU A 546 -7.88 -12.96 27.39
N ASN A 547 -6.89 -12.07 27.28
CA ASN A 547 -5.94 -11.72 28.35
C ASN A 547 -6.38 -10.50 29.17
N ASN A 548 -7.63 -10.06 28.99
CA ASN A 548 -8.21 -8.89 29.65
C ASN A 548 -7.50 -7.56 29.31
N GLN A 549 -6.86 -7.47 28.11
CA GLN A 549 -6.27 -6.23 27.63
C GLN A 549 -7.27 -5.48 26.74
N PRO A 550 -7.43 -4.16 26.87
CA PRO A 550 -8.27 -3.38 25.98
C PRO A 550 -7.87 -3.56 24.50
N ILE A 551 -8.86 -3.78 23.65
CA ILE A 551 -8.63 -4.00 22.20
C ILE A 551 -8.33 -2.67 21.53
N GLN A 552 -7.10 -2.54 21.01
CA GLN A 552 -6.67 -1.39 20.21
C GLN A 552 -6.55 -1.82 18.74
N LEU A 553 -7.53 -1.41 17.93
CA LEU A 553 -7.58 -1.78 16.52
C LEU A 553 -6.64 -0.92 15.65
N ASN A 554 -6.40 0.33 16.04
CA ASN A 554 -5.50 1.21 15.32
C ASN A 554 -4.61 2.05 16.27
N PRO A 555 -3.39 1.57 16.59
CA PRO A 555 -2.51 2.23 17.56
C PRO A 555 -1.82 3.50 17.04
N LYS A 556 -2.04 3.90 15.79
CA LYS A 556 -1.42 5.08 15.24
C LYS A 556 -2.04 6.33 15.87
N SER A 557 -1.19 7.24 16.34
CA SER A 557 -1.61 8.55 16.85
C SER A 557 -2.53 9.22 15.84
N CYS A 558 -3.66 9.71 16.32
CA CYS A 558 -4.68 10.36 15.49
C CYS A 558 -5.23 9.50 14.35
N GLY A 559 -5.06 8.18 14.44
CA GLY A 559 -5.53 7.24 13.42
C GLY A 559 -4.59 7.04 12.24
N GLY A 560 -3.50 7.77 12.11
CA GLY A 560 -2.64 7.74 10.92
C GLY A 560 -3.47 8.02 9.67
N SER A 561 -3.56 7.09 8.73
CA SER A 561 -4.48 7.21 7.59
C SER A 561 -5.93 6.79 7.90
N GLY A 562 -6.32 6.56 9.17
CA GLY A 562 -7.66 6.16 9.59
C GLY A 562 -8.08 4.77 9.07
N ARG A 563 -9.33 4.64 8.64
CA ARG A 563 -9.84 3.54 7.81
C ARG A 563 -10.30 2.28 8.54
N MET A 564 -10.42 2.29 9.87
CA MET A 564 -11.04 1.17 10.57
C MET A 564 -12.55 1.20 10.35
N LYS A 565 -13.11 0.12 9.84
CA LYS A 565 -14.55 -0.04 9.60
C LYS A 565 -15.07 -1.16 10.46
N LEU A 566 -16.25 -0.96 11.02
CA LEU A 566 -16.89 -1.87 11.94
C LEU A 566 -18.29 -2.21 11.45
N ALA A 567 -18.74 -3.44 11.72
CA ALA A 567 -20.15 -3.81 11.79
C ALA A 567 -20.37 -4.59 13.08
N VAL A 568 -21.59 -4.51 13.61
CA VAL A 568 -22.00 -5.23 14.83
C VAL A 568 -23.18 -6.08 14.49
N VAL A 569 -23.10 -7.38 14.79
CA VAL A 569 -24.12 -8.37 14.46
C VAL A 569 -23.92 -9.61 15.34
N ASP A 570 -24.97 -10.30 15.70
CA ASP A 570 -24.89 -11.66 16.28
C ASP A 570 -24.62 -12.66 15.14
N TRP A 571 -23.29 -12.85 14.83
CA TRP A 571 -22.89 -13.62 13.65
C TRP A 571 -23.17 -15.10 13.77
N ASP A 572 -22.98 -15.70 14.93
CA ASP A 572 -23.19 -17.13 15.17
C ASP A 572 -24.52 -17.45 15.86
N GLN A 573 -25.41 -16.46 15.98
CA GLN A 573 -26.75 -16.57 16.55
C GLN A 573 -26.76 -17.14 18.00
N ASP A 574 -25.73 -16.75 18.78
CA ASP A 574 -25.65 -17.14 20.21
C ASP A 574 -26.32 -16.12 21.15
N SER A 575 -27.00 -15.12 20.60
CA SER A 575 -27.66 -13.99 21.26
C SER A 575 -26.70 -12.96 21.89
N ARG A 576 -25.46 -12.92 21.43
CA ARG A 576 -24.47 -11.90 21.79
C ARG A 576 -24.03 -11.15 20.56
N MET A 577 -23.96 -9.84 20.66
CA MET A 577 -23.46 -9.02 19.56
C MET A 577 -21.96 -9.20 19.37
N ASP A 578 -21.55 -9.63 18.19
CA ASP A 578 -20.17 -9.74 17.73
C ASP A 578 -19.72 -8.46 17.01
N VAL A 579 -18.43 -8.35 16.73
CA VAL A 579 -17.86 -7.24 15.98
C VAL A 579 -17.15 -7.76 14.74
N LEU A 580 -17.57 -7.31 13.58
CA LEU A 580 -16.85 -7.49 12.33
C LEU A 580 -15.93 -6.28 12.12
N VAL A 581 -14.65 -6.55 11.86
CA VAL A 581 -13.63 -5.50 11.68
C VAL A 581 -13.03 -5.66 10.31
N ASN A 582 -12.87 -4.56 9.56
CA ASN A 582 -12.21 -4.62 8.27
C ASN A 582 -10.75 -5.10 8.42
N SER A 583 -10.36 -6.00 7.53
CA SER A 583 -8.99 -6.49 7.40
C SER A 583 -8.70 -6.62 5.90
N GLU A 584 -8.57 -7.83 5.39
CA GLU A 584 -8.61 -8.03 3.93
C GLU A 584 -10.04 -7.87 3.38
N ASN A 585 -11.06 -8.29 4.16
CA ASN A 585 -12.49 -8.13 3.89
C ASN A 585 -13.23 -7.86 5.19
N ALA A 586 -13.42 -8.90 6.02
CA ALA A 586 -14.06 -8.83 7.32
C ALA A 586 -13.43 -9.87 8.26
N ALA A 587 -12.90 -9.43 9.39
CA ALA A 587 -12.45 -10.30 10.48
C ALA A 587 -13.51 -10.37 11.56
N TRP A 588 -13.90 -11.57 11.95
CA TRP A 588 -14.87 -11.81 13.00
C TRP A 588 -14.22 -11.81 14.38
N TYR A 589 -14.68 -10.91 15.25
CA TYR A 589 -14.37 -10.84 16.66
C TYR A 589 -15.59 -11.31 17.45
N ARG A 590 -15.58 -12.58 17.87
CA ARG A 590 -16.68 -13.22 18.59
C ARG A 590 -16.77 -12.71 20.02
N ASN A 591 -17.96 -12.37 20.47
CA ASN A 591 -18.25 -12.04 21.87
C ASN A 591 -18.39 -13.33 22.69
N CYS A 592 -17.37 -13.64 23.48
CA CYS A 592 -17.29 -14.93 24.17
C CYS A 592 -17.91 -14.92 25.57
N GLU A 593 -17.76 -13.82 26.31
CA GLU A 593 -18.25 -13.71 27.69
C GLU A 593 -18.19 -12.27 28.21
N ASP A 594 -18.97 -12.00 29.24
CA ASP A 594 -18.84 -10.84 30.10
C ASP A 594 -18.00 -11.19 31.32
N ARG A 595 -16.94 -10.45 31.54
CA ARG A 595 -16.01 -10.66 32.64
C ARG A 595 -15.83 -9.38 33.45
N ASP A 596 -16.42 -9.33 34.64
CA ASP A 596 -16.32 -8.17 35.55
C ASP A 596 -16.73 -6.82 34.90
N GLY A 597 -17.79 -6.82 34.09
CA GLY A 597 -18.27 -5.64 33.37
C GLY A 597 -17.43 -5.29 32.13
N ARG A 598 -16.63 -6.20 31.63
CA ARG A 598 -15.88 -6.13 30.38
C ARG A 598 -16.35 -7.19 29.41
N ILE A 599 -16.39 -6.86 28.14
CA ILE A 599 -16.80 -7.74 27.06
C ILE A 599 -15.55 -8.36 26.44
N VAL A 600 -15.44 -9.69 26.55
CA VAL A 600 -14.29 -10.41 25.99
C VAL A 600 -14.58 -10.77 24.52
N LEU A 601 -13.89 -10.10 23.61
CA LEU A 601 -13.94 -10.39 22.18
C LEU A 601 -12.74 -11.23 21.76
N LYS A 602 -13.01 -12.28 21.02
CA LYS A 602 -12.00 -13.19 20.49
C LYS A 602 -11.96 -13.11 18.98
N LYS A 603 -10.79 -12.76 18.41
CA LYS A 603 -10.61 -12.80 16.97
C LYS A 603 -10.62 -14.25 16.47
N ILE A 604 -11.61 -14.61 15.66
CA ILE A 604 -11.76 -15.95 15.09
C ILE A 604 -11.00 -16.07 13.78
N GLY A 605 -11.21 -15.14 12.83
CA GLY A 605 -10.59 -15.15 11.51
C GLY A 605 -11.35 -14.34 10.49
N ASN A 606 -10.94 -14.40 9.23
CA ASN A 606 -11.64 -13.75 8.12
C ASN A 606 -12.84 -14.60 7.66
N LEU A 607 -13.94 -13.96 7.31
CA LEU A 607 -15.16 -14.64 6.87
C LEU A 607 -15.15 -15.03 5.39
N ALA A 608 -14.31 -14.38 4.57
CA ALA A 608 -14.21 -14.65 3.15
C ALA A 608 -12.75 -14.54 2.66
N ARG A 609 -12.41 -15.26 1.57
CA ARG A 609 -11.02 -15.32 1.05
C ARG A 609 -10.67 -14.30 -0.02
N ARG A 610 -11.62 -13.82 -0.81
CA ARG A 610 -11.31 -12.84 -1.85
C ARG A 610 -10.89 -11.51 -1.23
N ASN A 611 -9.65 -11.09 -1.43
CA ASN A 611 -9.17 -9.79 -0.94
C ASN A 611 -9.65 -8.66 -1.86
N VAL A 612 -10.69 -7.95 -1.44
CA VAL A 612 -11.22 -6.77 -2.13
C VAL A 612 -10.68 -5.46 -1.57
N ALA A 613 -9.91 -5.50 -0.48
CA ALA A 613 -9.27 -4.31 0.09
C ALA A 613 -8.04 -3.89 -0.70
N GLY A 614 -8.00 -2.67 -1.16
CA GLY A 614 -6.82 -1.95 -1.60
C GLY A 614 -6.21 -1.21 -0.41
N HIS A 615 -6.80 -0.06 -0.10
CA HIS A 615 -6.53 0.71 1.10
C HIS A 615 -7.43 0.28 2.27
N THR A 616 -8.69 -0.07 1.99
CA THR A 616 -9.69 -0.47 3.00
C THR A 616 -10.83 -1.26 2.35
N SER A 617 -11.56 -2.02 3.16
CA SER A 617 -12.88 -2.55 2.88
C SER A 617 -13.84 -2.09 3.97
N SER A 618 -15.15 -2.30 3.80
CA SER A 618 -16.16 -1.92 4.79
C SER A 618 -17.17 -3.05 4.95
N PRO A 619 -17.08 -3.87 6.02
CA PRO A 619 -18.03 -4.93 6.27
C PRO A 619 -19.38 -4.37 6.73
N ALA A 620 -20.47 -5.03 6.32
CA ALA A 620 -21.82 -4.86 6.83
C ALA A 620 -22.48 -6.25 6.92
N ALA A 621 -23.51 -6.38 7.72
CA ALA A 621 -24.34 -7.59 7.80
C ALA A 621 -25.70 -7.33 7.13
N CYS A 622 -26.23 -8.34 6.45
CA CYS A 622 -27.54 -8.36 5.79
C CYS A 622 -28.16 -9.74 5.86
N ASP A 623 -29.39 -9.88 5.42
CA ASP A 623 -30.05 -11.19 5.17
C ASP A 623 -30.80 -11.04 3.83
N PHE A 624 -30.02 -10.98 2.73
CA PHE A 624 -30.60 -10.74 1.40
C PHE A 624 -31.23 -11.98 0.77
N ASN A 625 -30.93 -13.16 1.29
CA ASN A 625 -31.53 -14.41 0.86
C ASN A 625 -32.76 -14.81 1.70
N ASN A 626 -33.09 -14.03 2.74
CA ASN A 626 -34.20 -14.24 3.68
C ASN A 626 -34.19 -15.60 4.36
N ASP A 627 -33.02 -16.14 4.72
CA ASP A 627 -32.85 -17.39 5.43
C ASP A 627 -32.82 -17.23 6.96
N GLY A 628 -32.86 -16.01 7.45
CA GLY A 628 -32.85 -15.64 8.87
C GLY A 628 -31.47 -15.67 9.51
N ARG A 629 -30.39 -15.71 8.71
CA ARG A 629 -29.00 -15.70 9.17
C ARG A 629 -28.28 -14.47 8.60
N PRO A 630 -27.33 -13.89 9.35
CA PRO A 630 -26.61 -12.73 8.84
C PRO A 630 -25.65 -13.13 7.70
N ASP A 631 -25.84 -12.59 6.52
CA ASP A 631 -24.92 -12.67 5.39
C ASP A 631 -23.85 -11.56 5.48
N LEU A 632 -22.77 -11.69 4.71
CA LEU A 632 -21.71 -10.68 4.66
C LEU A 632 -21.82 -9.83 3.39
N LEU A 633 -21.99 -8.51 3.59
CA LEU A 633 -21.85 -7.49 2.57
C LEU A 633 -20.54 -6.73 2.78
N VAL A 634 -19.78 -6.47 1.73
CA VAL A 634 -18.49 -5.75 1.82
C VAL A 634 -18.42 -4.64 0.77
N GLY A 635 -18.32 -3.42 1.23
CA GLY A 635 -17.96 -2.29 0.37
C GLY A 635 -16.45 -2.27 0.11
N ALA A 636 -16.06 -2.08 -1.15
CA ALA A 636 -14.67 -2.10 -1.58
C ALA A 636 -14.15 -0.73 -2.02
N GLU A 637 -12.85 -0.64 -2.24
CA GLU A 637 -12.19 0.59 -2.66
C GLU A 637 -12.66 1.08 -4.04
N ASN A 638 -13.00 0.16 -4.93
CA ASN A 638 -13.57 0.52 -6.24
C ASN A 638 -15.03 0.97 -6.20
N GLY A 639 -15.60 1.14 -5.02
CA GLY A 639 -17.01 1.53 -4.84
C GLY A 639 -18.01 0.40 -5.03
N ARG A 640 -17.60 -0.78 -5.47
CA ARG A 640 -18.51 -1.92 -5.67
C ARG A 640 -18.87 -2.58 -4.35
N LEU A 641 -20.06 -3.17 -4.31
CA LEU A 641 -20.56 -3.96 -3.20
C LEU A 641 -20.39 -5.44 -3.52
N TYR A 642 -19.83 -6.18 -2.57
CA TYR A 642 -19.57 -7.62 -2.68
C TYR A 642 -20.37 -8.37 -1.63
N TYR A 643 -20.96 -9.48 -2.01
CA TYR A 643 -21.85 -10.27 -1.18
C TYR A 643 -21.40 -11.73 -1.13
N ILE A 644 -21.63 -12.38 0.01
CA ILE A 644 -21.55 -13.82 0.19
C ILE A 644 -22.56 -14.26 1.27
N ALA A 645 -23.35 -15.30 0.95
CA ALA A 645 -24.29 -15.86 1.90
C ALA A 645 -23.57 -16.49 3.10
N HIS A 646 -24.21 -16.51 4.26
CA HIS A 646 -23.64 -17.04 5.50
C HIS A 646 -23.04 -18.43 5.33
N ASP A 647 -23.81 -19.34 4.71
CA ASP A 647 -23.38 -20.73 4.51
C ASP A 647 -22.18 -20.89 3.58
N ASP A 648 -21.93 -19.90 2.72
CA ASP A 648 -20.79 -19.84 1.81
C ASP A 648 -19.58 -19.13 2.44
N CYS A 649 -19.73 -18.53 3.64
CA CYS A 649 -18.62 -17.97 4.41
C CYS A 649 -17.71 -19.08 4.95
N ILE A 650 -16.50 -18.70 5.36
CA ILE A 650 -15.57 -19.63 5.99
C ILE A 650 -16.20 -20.15 7.29
N ALA A 651 -16.54 -21.43 7.31
CA ALA A 651 -17.10 -22.10 8.49
C ALA A 651 -16.01 -22.45 9.51
N TYR A 652 -16.20 -22.04 10.75
CA TYR A 652 -15.31 -22.39 11.86
C TYR A 652 -15.97 -23.49 12.70
N SER A 653 -15.29 -24.65 12.84
CA SER A 653 -15.80 -25.77 13.66
C SER A 653 -15.85 -25.38 15.15
N ASP A 654 -16.74 -26.04 15.94
CA ASP A 654 -16.79 -25.85 17.40
C ASP A 654 -15.43 -26.00 18.08
N LYS A 655 -14.60 -26.90 17.58
CA LYS A 655 -13.23 -27.10 18.07
C LYS A 655 -12.35 -25.88 17.73
N GLN A 656 -12.54 -25.20 16.60
CA GLN A 656 -11.84 -23.96 16.25
C GLN A 656 -12.43 -22.78 17.03
N LEU A 657 -13.75 -22.73 17.25
CA LEU A 657 -14.40 -21.70 18.06
C LEU A 657 -14.02 -21.82 19.54
N GLN A 658 -13.89 -23.06 20.06
CA GLN A 658 -13.42 -23.33 21.42
C GLN A 658 -11.89 -23.36 21.54
N ALA A 659 -11.19 -23.81 20.51
CA ALA A 659 -9.74 -23.95 20.43
C ALA A 659 -9.08 -22.83 19.64
N ALA A 660 -9.74 -21.69 19.42
CA ALA A 660 -9.05 -20.54 18.89
C ALA A 660 -8.13 -19.87 19.97
N LYS A 661 -7.35 -20.68 20.67
CA LYS A 661 -5.92 -20.37 20.60
C LYS A 661 -5.53 -20.74 19.17
N PRO A 662 -4.96 -19.84 18.36
CA PRO A 662 -4.03 -20.30 17.38
C PRO A 662 -3.08 -21.20 18.18
N GLN A 663 -2.88 -22.45 17.77
CA GLN A 663 -1.58 -23.04 17.89
C GLN A 663 -0.71 -22.35 16.80
N SER A 664 -0.60 -21.04 16.83
CA SER A 664 0.66 -20.39 16.65
C SER A 664 1.48 -20.91 17.80
N GLU A 665 2.55 -21.60 17.52
CA GLU A 665 3.62 -21.70 18.49
C GLU A 665 3.80 -20.26 18.96
N SER A 666 3.38 -19.98 20.21
CA SER A 666 3.54 -18.62 20.74
C SER A 666 4.99 -18.28 20.53
N PRO A 667 5.34 -17.11 19.98
CA PRO A 667 6.72 -16.76 19.76
C PRO A 667 7.51 -17.11 21.03
N GLY A 668 8.58 -17.88 20.90
CA GLY A 668 9.33 -18.37 22.05
C GLY A 668 8.76 -19.59 22.80
N GLN A 669 7.81 -20.36 22.22
CA GLN A 669 7.26 -21.59 22.83
C GLN A 669 7.46 -22.80 21.89
N PHE A 670 8.69 -23.11 21.55
CA PHE A 670 9.06 -24.32 20.81
C PHE A 670 10.11 -25.13 21.56
N PRO A 671 10.27 -26.44 21.29
CA PRO A 671 11.30 -27.25 21.91
C PRO A 671 12.70 -26.63 21.71
N GLY A 672 13.44 -26.43 22.80
CA GLY A 672 14.75 -25.80 22.75
C GLY A 672 14.78 -24.32 23.12
N TRP A 673 13.65 -23.64 23.27
CA TRP A 673 13.60 -22.29 23.82
C TRP A 673 14.05 -22.30 25.29
N VAL A 674 15.02 -21.43 25.64
CA VAL A 674 15.61 -21.35 26.97
C VAL A 674 15.19 -20.04 27.66
N SER A 675 15.45 -18.90 27.04
CA SER A 675 15.15 -17.58 27.60
C SER A 675 15.13 -16.49 26.54
N GLU A 676 14.51 -15.36 26.87
CA GLU A 676 14.60 -14.10 26.11
C GLU A 676 14.66 -12.88 27.02
N GLU A 677 15.26 -11.81 26.51
CA GLU A 677 15.36 -10.52 27.19
C GLU A 677 15.64 -9.40 26.18
N PHE A 678 15.46 -8.15 26.59
CA PHE A 678 15.95 -7.03 25.81
C PHE A 678 17.38 -6.66 26.22
N VAL A 679 18.27 -6.44 25.26
CA VAL A 679 19.62 -5.94 25.50
C VAL A 679 19.59 -4.58 26.21
N PHE A 680 18.53 -3.80 25.98
CA PHE A 680 18.23 -2.58 26.71
C PHE A 680 16.73 -2.27 26.62
N THR A 681 16.20 -1.62 27.65
CA THR A 681 14.80 -1.16 27.70
C THR A 681 14.66 0.34 27.45
N LYS A 682 15.74 1.11 27.65
CA LYS A 682 15.80 2.56 27.38
C LYS A 682 17.11 2.88 26.67
N ALA A 683 17.06 3.77 25.70
CA ALA A 683 18.20 4.29 24.98
C ALA A 683 18.10 5.81 24.79
N THR A 684 19.21 6.45 24.46
CA THR A 684 19.27 7.89 24.15
C THR A 684 18.96 8.21 22.69
N PHE A 685 18.66 7.19 21.91
CA PHE A 685 18.29 7.28 20.49
C PHE A 685 16.91 6.65 20.25
N PRO A 686 16.09 7.20 19.32
CA PRO A 686 14.75 6.67 19.05
C PRO A 686 14.76 5.39 18.19
N GLU A 687 15.72 5.25 17.27
CA GLU A 687 15.81 4.08 16.38
C GLU A 687 17.15 3.36 16.47
N CYS A 688 17.12 2.03 16.34
CA CYS A 688 18.30 1.18 16.21
C CYS A 688 18.07 0.07 15.20
N HIS A 689 19.19 -0.48 14.64
CA HIS A 689 19.09 -1.56 13.66
C HIS A 689 20.39 -2.38 13.55
N ALA A 690 20.29 -3.56 12.89
CA ALA A 690 21.42 -4.43 12.51
C ALA A 690 22.30 -4.85 13.67
N SER A 691 21.77 -5.72 14.53
CA SER A 691 22.52 -6.27 15.66
C SER A 691 23.62 -7.24 15.21
N SER A 692 24.69 -7.29 15.99
CA SER A 692 25.78 -8.28 15.93
C SER A 692 26.09 -8.77 17.32
N LEU A 693 26.58 -10.00 17.45
CA LEU A 693 26.82 -10.68 18.70
C LEU A 693 28.14 -11.46 18.65
N CYS A 694 28.92 -11.43 19.73
CA CYS A 694 30.03 -12.36 19.92
C CYS A 694 30.16 -12.80 21.39
N ARG A 695 30.79 -13.97 21.59
CA ARG A 695 31.16 -14.50 22.91
C ARG A 695 32.62 -14.19 23.21
N THR A 696 32.89 -13.60 24.36
CA THR A 696 34.23 -13.41 24.92
C THR A 696 34.44 -14.30 26.15
N SER A 697 35.68 -14.44 26.64
CA SER A 697 35.97 -15.20 27.87
C SER A 697 35.30 -14.64 29.13
N ARG A 698 34.68 -13.45 29.08
CA ARG A 698 34.05 -12.81 30.20
C ARG A 698 32.54 -12.61 30.06
N GLY A 699 31.94 -12.90 28.91
CA GLY A 699 30.51 -12.72 28.64
C GLY A 699 30.22 -12.45 27.19
N LEU A 700 28.96 -12.08 26.88
CA LEU A 700 28.50 -11.73 25.55
C LEU A 700 28.72 -10.24 25.29
N VAL A 701 28.95 -9.89 24.04
CA VAL A 701 28.98 -8.51 23.56
C VAL A 701 28.02 -8.39 22.41
N ALA A 702 27.10 -7.43 22.48
CA ALA A 702 26.22 -7.06 21.37
C ALA A 702 26.56 -5.66 20.86
N ALA A 703 26.47 -5.46 19.55
CA ALA A 703 26.62 -4.15 18.93
C ALA A 703 25.54 -3.94 17.85
N TRP A 704 25.16 -2.68 17.65
CA TRP A 704 24.16 -2.26 16.65
C TRP A 704 24.42 -0.81 16.24
N PHE A 705 23.77 -0.33 15.19
CA PHE A 705 23.76 1.11 14.94
C PHE A 705 22.46 1.75 15.46
N GLY A 706 22.54 2.99 15.92
CA GLY A 706 21.41 3.73 16.49
C GLY A 706 21.61 5.25 16.40
N GLY A 707 20.51 5.95 16.23
CA GLY A 707 20.42 7.40 16.06
C GLY A 707 18.97 7.85 15.86
N THR A 708 18.77 9.05 15.33
CA THR A 708 17.41 9.57 15.06
C THR A 708 16.64 8.69 14.06
N LYS A 709 17.30 8.30 12.98
CA LYS A 709 16.78 7.39 11.95
C LYS A 709 17.93 6.86 11.11
N GLU A 710 17.80 5.64 10.58
CA GLU A 710 18.77 5.06 9.66
C GLU A 710 19.16 6.07 8.55
N GLY A 711 20.49 6.21 8.30
CA GLY A 711 21.02 7.14 7.31
C GLY A 711 21.14 8.61 7.74
N LYS A 712 20.77 8.97 8.97
CA LYS A 712 20.98 10.31 9.51
C LYS A 712 22.39 10.45 10.07
N LEU A 713 22.92 11.70 10.03
CA LEU A 713 24.31 12.01 10.42
C LEU A 713 24.64 11.66 11.88
N ASP A 714 23.63 11.60 12.75
CA ASP A 714 23.79 11.27 14.17
C ASP A 714 23.86 9.75 14.46
N VAL A 715 23.65 8.91 13.43
CA VAL A 715 23.74 7.46 13.58
C VAL A 715 25.16 7.04 13.90
N GLY A 716 25.34 6.44 15.07
CA GLY A 716 26.60 5.87 15.56
C GLY A 716 26.52 4.37 15.83
N ILE A 717 27.64 3.75 16.19
CA ILE A 717 27.70 2.37 16.64
C ILE A 717 27.62 2.36 18.17
N TRP A 718 26.73 1.50 18.67
CA TRP A 718 26.46 1.30 20.09
C TRP A 718 26.78 -0.13 20.47
N SER A 719 27.21 -0.36 21.70
CA SER A 719 27.46 -1.70 22.24
C SER A 719 26.96 -1.83 23.67
N SER A 720 26.68 -3.07 24.07
CA SER A 720 26.39 -3.50 25.42
C SER A 720 27.10 -4.82 25.70
N TYR A 721 27.47 -5.02 26.94
CA TYR A 721 28.16 -6.20 27.43
C TYR A 721 27.26 -6.92 28.45
N HIS A 722 27.18 -8.26 28.38
CA HIS A 722 26.45 -9.12 29.31
C HIS A 722 27.44 -9.94 30.14
N ASP A 723 27.39 -9.77 31.46
CA ASP A 723 28.34 -10.38 32.40
C ASP A 723 27.96 -11.77 32.94
N GLY A 724 26.84 -12.31 32.39
CA GLY A 724 26.22 -13.55 32.83
C GLY A 724 24.97 -13.33 33.69
N GLN A 725 24.72 -12.08 34.13
CA GLN A 725 23.52 -11.72 34.90
C GLN A 725 22.64 -10.68 34.19
N SER A 726 23.24 -9.67 33.57
CA SER A 726 22.51 -8.60 32.91
C SER A 726 23.33 -7.89 31.83
N TRP A 727 22.63 -7.19 30.94
CA TRP A 727 23.24 -6.31 29.95
C TRP A 727 23.56 -4.93 30.55
N THR A 728 24.73 -4.40 30.22
CA THR A 728 25.10 -3.03 30.62
C THR A 728 24.27 -2.00 29.82
N THR A 729 24.16 -0.77 30.36
CA THR A 729 23.58 0.34 29.59
C THR A 729 24.33 0.54 28.26
N PRO A 730 23.63 0.73 27.13
CA PRO A 730 24.25 1.00 25.84
C PRO A 730 25.27 2.14 25.88
N GLN A 731 26.42 1.92 25.26
CA GLN A 731 27.48 2.92 25.11
C GLN A 731 27.77 3.15 23.65
N GLN A 732 27.88 4.40 23.24
CA GLN A 732 28.32 4.75 21.89
C GLN A 732 29.83 4.50 21.77
N VAL A 733 30.24 3.59 20.89
CA VAL A 733 31.64 3.16 20.70
C VAL A 733 32.26 3.73 19.43
N ALA A 734 31.44 4.15 18.49
CA ALA A 734 31.88 4.89 17.30
C ALA A 734 30.82 5.89 16.84
N ASP A 735 31.29 6.98 16.28
CA ASP A 735 30.49 7.92 15.53
C ASP A 735 31.00 8.05 14.08
N GLY A 736 30.28 8.78 13.24
CA GLY A 736 30.68 8.98 11.85
C GLY A 736 31.62 10.13 11.59
N VAL A 737 32.18 10.79 12.63
CA VAL A 737 33.06 11.93 12.47
C VAL A 737 34.40 11.50 11.90
N GLN A 738 34.84 12.17 10.84
CA GLN A 738 36.09 11.92 10.13
C GLN A 738 37.17 12.92 10.57
N HIS A 739 38.41 12.67 10.17
CA HIS A 739 39.57 13.51 10.50
C HIS A 739 39.48 14.95 9.97
N ASP A 740 38.68 15.21 8.96
CA ASP A 740 38.39 16.51 8.38
C ASP A 740 37.18 17.23 9.05
N GLY A 741 36.60 16.61 10.08
CA GLY A 741 35.43 17.12 10.79
C GLY A 741 34.09 16.83 10.11
N LEU A 742 34.06 16.25 8.93
CA LEU A 742 32.81 15.81 8.29
C LEU A 742 32.22 14.62 9.06
N ARG A 743 30.91 14.56 9.11
CA ARG A 743 30.18 13.50 9.79
C ARG A 743 29.30 12.73 8.81
N TYR A 744 29.36 11.42 8.87
CA TYR A 744 28.55 10.50 8.08
C TYR A 744 27.82 9.50 8.99
N PRO A 745 26.70 8.91 8.58
CA PRO A 745 26.09 7.80 9.33
C PRO A 745 27.02 6.59 9.42
N CYS A 746 26.90 5.87 10.52
CA CYS A 746 27.52 4.56 10.73
C CYS A 746 26.52 3.44 10.40
N TRP A 747 27.03 2.29 9.92
CA TRP A 747 26.21 1.17 9.45
C TRP A 747 26.79 -0.18 9.84
N ASN A 748 25.90 -1.19 9.97
CA ASN A 748 26.21 -2.63 10.01
C ASN A 748 27.46 -3.01 10.82
N PRO A 749 27.44 -2.89 12.16
CA PRO A 749 28.52 -3.40 13.01
C PRO A 749 28.60 -4.93 12.94
N VAL A 750 29.81 -5.46 12.95
CA VAL A 750 30.09 -6.88 13.01
C VAL A 750 31.14 -7.14 14.07
N LEU A 751 30.78 -7.86 15.10
CA LEU A 751 31.66 -8.30 16.18
C LEU A 751 32.33 -9.63 15.82
N PHE A 752 33.58 -9.77 16.18
CA PHE A 752 34.31 -11.02 16.08
C PHE A 752 35.31 -11.18 17.24
N GLN A 753 35.30 -12.36 17.87
CA GLN A 753 36.25 -12.72 18.89
C GLN A 753 37.19 -13.78 18.34
N PRO A 754 38.48 -13.47 18.05
CA PRO A 754 39.46 -14.47 17.73
C PRO A 754 39.72 -15.38 18.93
N PRO A 755 40.22 -16.63 18.73
CA PRO A 755 40.50 -17.58 19.80
C PRO A 755 41.55 -17.08 20.83
N GLY A 756 41.51 -17.66 22.02
CA GLY A 756 42.43 -17.38 23.10
C GLY A 756 42.32 -15.99 23.69
N ASP A 757 43.44 -15.39 24.06
CA ASP A 757 43.51 -14.07 24.67
C ASP A 757 43.55 -12.89 23.68
N ALA A 758 43.28 -13.15 22.42
CA ALA A 758 43.23 -12.14 21.38
C ALA A 758 42.17 -11.03 21.64
N PRO A 759 42.42 -9.82 21.15
CA PRO A 759 41.45 -8.73 21.32
C PRO A 759 40.17 -9.01 20.53
N THR A 760 39.04 -8.46 21.03
CA THR A 760 37.75 -8.44 20.30
C THR A 760 37.79 -7.40 19.20
N LEU A 761 37.34 -7.76 18.01
CA LEU A 761 37.27 -6.87 16.84
C LEU A 761 35.84 -6.41 16.62
N LEU A 762 35.67 -5.14 16.26
CA LEU A 762 34.41 -4.56 15.84
C LEU A 762 34.62 -3.89 14.46
N PHE A 763 34.07 -4.48 13.43
CA PHE A 763 34.01 -3.91 12.09
C PHE A 763 32.71 -3.14 11.92
N PHE A 764 32.73 -2.04 11.17
CA PHE A 764 31.53 -1.27 10.84
C PHE A 764 31.75 -0.47 9.56
N LYS A 765 30.68 0.14 9.03
CA LYS A 765 30.76 0.98 7.84
C LYS A 765 30.49 2.43 8.19
N VAL A 766 31.14 3.34 7.49
CA VAL A 766 30.92 4.78 7.56
C VAL A 766 30.75 5.32 6.15
N GLY A 767 29.79 6.19 5.93
CA GLY A 767 29.57 6.79 4.61
C GLY A 767 28.14 7.28 4.42
N PRO A 768 27.89 8.10 3.39
CA PRO A 768 26.61 8.76 3.19
C PRO A 768 25.47 7.79 2.83
N SER A 769 25.81 6.61 2.28
CA SER A 769 24.84 5.56 1.92
C SER A 769 25.55 4.21 1.75
N PRO A 770 24.79 3.09 1.71
CA PRO A 770 25.36 1.77 1.44
C PRO A 770 26.11 1.63 0.11
N SER A 771 25.80 2.50 -0.87
CA SER A 771 26.51 2.54 -2.16
C SER A 771 27.79 3.38 -2.13
N LYS A 772 28.09 4.08 -1.03
CA LYS A 772 29.21 5.03 -0.92
C LYS A 772 29.92 4.98 0.43
N TRP A 773 29.79 3.90 1.15
CA TRP A 773 30.47 3.70 2.43
C TRP A 773 31.88 3.11 2.26
N TRP A 774 32.61 3.02 3.35
CA TRP A 774 33.89 2.33 3.50
C TRP A 774 33.93 1.57 4.82
N GLY A 775 34.78 0.54 4.90
CA GLY A 775 34.99 -0.23 6.10
C GLY A 775 35.87 0.46 7.12
N GLU A 776 35.51 0.36 8.37
CA GLU A 776 36.31 0.74 9.53
C GLU A 776 36.32 -0.37 10.60
N MET A 777 37.30 -0.32 11.49
CA MET A 777 37.47 -1.31 12.57
C MET A 777 37.92 -0.63 13.86
N LEU A 778 37.44 -1.18 14.97
CA LEU A 778 37.86 -0.90 16.33
C LEU A 778 38.36 -2.18 17.00
N VAL A 779 39.19 -2.05 18.02
CA VAL A 779 39.75 -3.14 18.80
C VAL A 779 39.43 -2.97 20.28
N SER A 780 39.08 -4.08 20.95
CA SER A 780 38.87 -4.10 22.41
C SER A 780 39.84 -5.05 23.07
N TYR A 781 40.63 -4.56 24.01
CA TYR A 781 41.57 -5.34 24.79
C TYR A 781 41.00 -5.81 26.14
N ASP A 782 39.81 -5.37 26.49
CA ASP A 782 39.13 -5.66 27.75
C ASP A 782 37.86 -6.51 27.57
N ARG A 783 37.84 -7.29 26.47
CA ARG A 783 36.78 -8.26 26.15
C ARG A 783 35.43 -7.59 25.81
N GLY A 784 35.46 -6.52 25.04
CA GLY A 784 34.30 -5.84 24.50
C GLY A 784 33.67 -4.78 25.40
N ARG A 785 34.32 -4.41 26.51
CA ARG A 785 33.84 -3.33 27.39
C ARG A 785 34.13 -1.94 26.85
N THR A 786 35.33 -1.74 26.29
CA THR A 786 35.73 -0.51 25.60
C THR A 786 36.37 -0.84 24.26
N PHE A 787 36.19 0.06 23.30
CA PHE A 787 36.72 -0.09 21.96
C PHE A 787 37.64 1.09 21.65
N VAL A 788 38.83 0.79 21.11
CA VAL A 788 39.91 1.74 20.82
C VAL A 788 40.54 1.46 19.45
N GLU A 789 41.54 2.22 19.07
CA GLU A 789 42.35 2.03 17.83
C GLU A 789 41.48 2.02 16.55
N ARG A 790 40.62 3.03 16.40
CA ARG A 790 39.82 3.19 15.19
C ARG A 790 40.71 3.27 13.95
N ARG A 791 40.45 2.40 12.97
CA ARG A 791 41.22 2.31 11.73
C ARG A 791 40.29 2.14 10.54
N ARG A 792 40.57 2.86 9.47
CA ARG A 792 39.95 2.62 8.16
C ARG A 792 40.60 1.38 7.54
N LEU A 793 39.80 0.52 6.93
CA LEU A 793 40.30 -0.61 6.14
C LEU A 793 40.94 -0.13 4.83
N PRO A 794 41.79 -0.91 4.19
CA PRO A 794 42.38 -0.53 2.91
C PRO A 794 41.33 -0.19 1.85
N GLU A 795 41.71 0.64 0.89
CA GLU A 795 40.79 1.02 -0.20
C GLU A 795 40.31 -0.25 -0.97
N GLY A 796 38.99 -0.29 -1.25
CA GLY A 796 38.34 -1.44 -1.90
C GLY A 796 38.08 -2.64 -1.00
N ILE A 797 38.39 -2.54 0.31
CA ILE A 797 38.10 -3.53 1.33
C ILE A 797 37.01 -2.96 2.27
N ASP A 798 35.90 -3.65 2.34
CA ASP A 798 34.79 -3.28 3.21
C ASP A 798 34.82 -4.05 4.56
N GLY A 799 35.55 -5.16 4.64
CA GLY A 799 35.47 -6.11 5.76
C GLY A 799 34.12 -6.86 5.76
N PRO A 800 33.79 -7.58 6.82
CA PRO A 800 32.53 -8.30 6.88
C PRO A 800 31.37 -7.33 6.85
N VAL A 801 30.39 -7.57 5.95
CA VAL A 801 29.19 -6.74 5.81
C VAL A 801 28.02 -7.46 6.45
N ARG A 802 27.64 -7.03 7.63
CA ARG A 802 26.49 -7.46 8.44
C ARG A 802 26.66 -8.84 9.11
N CYS A 803 27.07 -9.88 8.42
CA CYS A 803 27.21 -11.22 8.98
C CYS A 803 28.61 -11.46 9.53
N LYS A 804 28.70 -12.31 10.56
CA LYS A 804 29.99 -12.63 11.22
C LYS A 804 30.96 -13.29 10.24
N PRO A 805 32.25 -12.99 10.33
CA PRO A 805 33.28 -13.69 9.56
C PRO A 805 33.51 -15.11 10.08
N LEU A 806 34.11 -15.94 9.25
CA LEU A 806 34.52 -17.30 9.58
C LEU A 806 36.03 -17.34 9.79
N LEU A 807 36.50 -17.92 10.94
CA LEU A 807 37.89 -18.28 11.10
C LEU A 807 38.12 -19.60 10.42
N MET A 808 39.07 -19.64 9.49
CA MET A 808 39.40 -20.86 8.74
C MET A 808 40.07 -21.90 9.64
N PRO A 809 40.04 -23.20 9.25
CA PRO A 809 40.63 -24.29 10.04
C PRO A 809 42.14 -24.14 10.34
N ASP A 810 42.86 -23.29 9.62
CA ASP A 810 44.25 -22.95 9.91
C ASP A 810 44.44 -22.11 11.19
N GLY A 811 43.34 -21.63 11.78
CA GLY A 811 43.30 -20.79 12.96
C GLY A 811 43.88 -19.39 12.79
N LYS A 812 44.21 -19.00 11.57
CA LYS A 812 44.90 -17.74 11.24
C LYS A 812 44.22 -16.94 10.14
N THR A 813 43.53 -17.56 9.21
CA THR A 813 42.86 -16.86 8.11
C THR A 813 41.43 -16.53 8.48
N LEU A 814 41.08 -15.24 8.38
CA LEU A 814 39.72 -14.73 8.56
C LEU A 814 39.08 -14.58 7.18
N LEU A 815 37.97 -15.25 6.95
CA LEU A 815 37.12 -15.13 5.76
C LEU A 815 35.90 -14.30 6.10
N CYS A 816 35.75 -13.18 5.38
CA CYS A 816 34.64 -12.23 5.54
C CYS A 816 33.67 -12.32 4.36
N GLY A 817 32.40 -12.52 4.62
CA GLY A 817 31.35 -12.29 3.65
C GLY A 817 31.11 -10.79 3.48
N SER A 818 31.20 -10.29 2.26
CA SER A 818 31.11 -8.86 1.95
C SER A 818 30.21 -8.59 0.75
N SER A 819 29.80 -7.33 0.56
CA SER A 819 28.97 -6.94 -0.58
C SER A 819 29.04 -5.44 -0.86
N THR A 820 28.77 -5.07 -2.12
CA THR A 820 28.69 -3.68 -2.58
C THR A 820 27.32 -3.38 -3.21
N GLU A 821 26.93 -2.08 -3.20
CA GLU A 821 25.64 -1.64 -3.73
C GLU A 821 25.76 -0.52 -4.79
N TYR A 822 26.98 -0.16 -5.23
CA TYR A 822 27.20 0.96 -6.15
C TYR A 822 27.00 0.62 -7.64
N ASP A 823 27.08 -0.68 -7.99
CA ASP A 823 26.91 -1.20 -9.36
C ASP A 823 25.98 -2.42 -9.32
N GLY A 824 24.76 -2.21 -8.86
CA GLY A 824 23.88 -3.30 -8.46
C GLY A 824 24.33 -3.92 -7.13
N TRP A 825 23.57 -4.90 -6.66
CA TRP A 825 23.91 -5.64 -5.45
C TRP A 825 24.84 -6.82 -5.78
N ARG A 826 26.09 -6.74 -5.29
CA ARG A 826 27.13 -7.69 -5.65
C ARG A 826 27.78 -8.30 -4.43
N VAL A 827 27.85 -9.60 -4.40
CA VAL A 827 28.51 -10.40 -3.36
C VAL A 827 29.98 -10.60 -3.71
N HIS A 828 30.84 -10.45 -2.71
CA HIS A 828 32.25 -10.83 -2.79
C HIS A 828 32.73 -11.30 -1.43
N PHE A 829 33.90 -11.89 -1.39
CA PHE A 829 34.55 -12.38 -0.17
C PHE A 829 35.90 -11.70 0.02
N GLU A 830 36.24 -11.45 1.27
CA GLU A 830 37.49 -10.81 1.63
C GLU A 830 38.23 -11.68 2.66
N MET A 831 39.52 -11.91 2.45
CA MET A 831 40.33 -12.70 3.35
C MET A 831 41.53 -11.91 3.85
N THR A 832 41.86 -12.10 5.14
CA THR A 832 43.07 -11.56 5.75
C THR A 832 43.64 -12.56 6.75
N SER A 833 44.98 -12.57 6.93
CA SER A 833 45.57 -13.31 8.02
C SER A 833 45.50 -12.53 9.32
N LEU A 834 45.28 -13.22 10.43
CA LEU A 834 45.35 -12.66 11.77
C LEU A 834 46.78 -12.73 12.32
N LEU A 835 47.31 -11.61 12.74
CA LEU A 835 48.55 -11.47 13.51
C LEU A 835 48.21 -10.95 14.90
N ASP A 836 48.53 -11.71 15.94
CA ASP A 836 48.14 -11.40 17.32
C ASP A 836 46.64 -11.09 17.47
N GLY A 837 45.81 -11.88 16.73
CA GLY A 837 44.35 -11.73 16.73
C GLY A 837 43.81 -10.54 15.96
N ARG A 838 44.61 -9.80 15.22
CA ARG A 838 44.24 -8.64 14.43
C ARG A 838 44.53 -8.84 12.94
N PRO A 839 43.77 -8.28 12.02
CA PRO A 839 44.06 -8.28 10.60
C PRO A 839 45.49 -7.78 10.34
N SER A 840 46.28 -8.55 9.57
CA SER A 840 47.68 -8.23 9.26
C SER A 840 47.88 -6.97 8.40
N GLY A 841 46.78 -6.41 7.86
CA GLY A 841 46.80 -5.28 6.94
C GLY A 841 46.81 -5.69 5.47
N THR A 842 47.10 -6.95 5.18
CA THR A 842 47.00 -7.50 3.81
C THR A 842 45.67 -8.20 3.63
N TRP A 843 44.94 -7.79 2.59
CA TRP A 843 43.64 -8.35 2.25
C TRP A 843 43.61 -8.89 0.83
N THR A 844 42.88 -9.95 0.62
CA THR A 844 42.58 -10.50 -0.71
C THR A 844 41.07 -10.46 -0.91
N ARG A 845 40.65 -9.92 -2.05
CA ARG A 845 39.24 -9.87 -2.44
C ARG A 845 38.95 -10.87 -3.55
N VAL A 846 37.91 -11.67 -3.41
CA VAL A 846 37.42 -12.66 -4.37
C VAL A 846 35.98 -12.24 -4.80
N GLY A 847 35.78 -11.98 -6.07
CA GLY A 847 34.53 -11.52 -6.62
C GLY A 847 34.59 -10.14 -7.24
N PRO A 848 33.47 -9.56 -7.67
CA PRO A 848 32.08 -10.01 -7.41
C PRO A 848 31.78 -11.37 -8.04
N ILE A 849 30.97 -12.20 -7.37
CA ILE A 849 30.62 -13.55 -7.80
C ILE A 849 29.29 -13.67 -8.51
N ASN A 850 28.50 -12.59 -8.52
CA ASN A 850 27.18 -12.54 -9.17
C ASN A 850 27.09 -11.40 -10.19
N ASP A 851 26.23 -11.60 -11.16
CA ASP A 851 25.72 -10.54 -12.02
C ASP A 851 24.38 -10.02 -11.46
N ALA A 852 24.30 -8.71 -11.22
CA ALA A 852 23.09 -8.09 -10.68
C ALA A 852 21.88 -8.15 -11.63
N SER A 853 22.09 -8.49 -12.90
CA SER A 853 21.01 -8.77 -13.85
C SER A 853 20.35 -10.13 -13.62
N GLU A 854 21.07 -11.09 -12.98
CA GLU A 854 20.54 -12.40 -12.62
C GLU A 854 19.99 -12.40 -11.19
N PHE A 855 20.82 -11.98 -10.23
CA PHE A 855 20.43 -11.81 -8.82
C PHE A 855 21.05 -10.54 -8.23
N ASN A 856 20.23 -9.69 -7.64
CA ASN A 856 20.68 -8.62 -6.75
C ASN A 856 20.83 -9.16 -5.34
N ALA A 857 22.03 -9.65 -4.99
CA ALA A 857 22.31 -10.32 -3.73
C ALA A 857 23.34 -9.58 -2.88
N ILE A 858 23.17 -9.57 -1.54
CA ILE A 858 24.11 -8.97 -0.57
C ILE A 858 24.15 -9.74 0.74
N GLN A 859 25.11 -9.36 1.59
CA GLN A 859 25.24 -9.74 3.01
C GLN A 859 25.32 -11.27 3.21
N PRO A 860 26.32 -11.93 2.63
CA PRO A 860 26.47 -13.38 2.75
C PRO A 860 26.75 -13.82 4.20
N THR A 861 26.01 -14.81 4.70
CA THR A 861 26.31 -15.55 5.92
C THR A 861 26.99 -16.87 5.56
N LEU A 862 27.98 -17.27 6.34
CA LEU A 862 28.88 -18.37 6.01
C LEU A 862 28.55 -19.64 6.81
N LEU A 863 28.52 -20.78 6.13
CA LEU A 863 28.42 -22.13 6.69
C LEU A 863 29.65 -22.94 6.35
N ASN A 864 30.07 -23.80 7.27
CA ASN A 864 31.20 -24.73 7.11
C ASN A 864 30.69 -26.16 7.17
N HIS A 865 30.80 -26.90 6.09
CA HIS A 865 30.36 -28.29 6.03
C HIS A 865 31.45 -29.26 6.54
N SER A 866 31.01 -30.41 7.05
CA SER A 866 31.93 -31.45 7.59
C SER A 866 32.89 -32.02 6.57
N ASP A 867 32.61 -31.93 5.27
CA ASP A 867 33.44 -32.31 4.15
C ASP A 867 34.50 -31.23 3.77
N GLY A 868 34.52 -30.10 4.49
CA GLY A 868 35.43 -28.97 4.24
C GLY A 868 34.95 -27.98 3.20
N ARG A 869 33.80 -28.21 2.60
CA ARG A 869 33.13 -27.28 1.70
C ARG A 869 32.60 -26.06 2.49
N LEU A 870 32.75 -24.88 1.93
CA LEU A 870 32.12 -23.65 2.43
C LEU A 870 30.87 -23.34 1.63
N GLN A 871 29.86 -22.83 2.30
CA GLN A 871 28.63 -22.32 1.69
C GLN A 871 28.33 -20.90 2.20
N ALA A 872 27.80 -20.06 1.33
CA ALA A 872 27.29 -18.74 1.72
C ALA A 872 25.85 -18.61 1.28
N LEU A 873 24.99 -18.16 2.20
CA LEU A 873 23.60 -17.81 1.93
C LEU A 873 23.45 -16.30 1.89
N CYS A 874 22.73 -15.77 0.89
CA CYS A 874 22.57 -14.34 0.69
C CYS A 874 21.09 -13.97 0.54
N ARG A 875 20.71 -12.79 1.03
CA ARG A 875 19.40 -12.21 0.73
C ARG A 875 19.38 -11.58 -0.65
N THR A 876 18.20 -11.51 -1.28
CA THR A 876 18.04 -10.92 -2.61
C THR A 876 16.86 -9.97 -2.71
N LYS A 877 16.83 -9.17 -3.80
CA LYS A 877 15.62 -8.40 -4.20
C LYS A 877 14.57 -9.28 -4.88
N GLU A 878 14.97 -10.43 -5.39
CA GLU A 878 14.14 -11.37 -6.16
C GLU A 878 13.22 -12.24 -5.27
N GLY A 879 13.22 -11.98 -3.95
CA GLY A 879 12.25 -12.60 -3.04
C GLY A 879 12.62 -13.98 -2.54
N VAL A 880 13.83 -14.45 -2.82
CA VAL A 880 14.35 -15.75 -2.41
C VAL A 880 15.73 -15.62 -1.76
N ILE A 881 16.14 -16.62 -0.99
CA ILE A 881 17.51 -16.76 -0.55
C ILE A 881 18.31 -17.46 -1.68
N VAL A 882 19.54 -17.00 -1.91
CA VAL A 882 20.46 -17.62 -2.86
C VAL A 882 21.67 -18.19 -2.14
N SER A 883 22.26 -19.23 -2.70
CA SER A 883 23.43 -19.97 -2.17
C SER A 883 24.56 -19.97 -3.17
N THR A 884 25.80 -19.98 -2.66
CA THR A 884 27.03 -20.24 -3.39
C THR A 884 27.98 -21.10 -2.55
N GLU A 885 28.84 -21.84 -3.20
CA GLU A 885 29.74 -22.79 -2.54
C GLU A 885 31.18 -22.61 -2.99
N SER A 886 32.12 -22.97 -2.10
CA SER A 886 33.55 -23.05 -2.37
C SER A 886 34.11 -24.40 -1.88
N ALA A 887 34.87 -25.07 -2.73
CA ALA A 887 35.59 -26.31 -2.41
C ALA A 887 37.09 -26.11 -2.17
N ASP A 888 37.58 -24.86 -2.25
CA ASP A 888 39.01 -24.52 -2.20
C ASP A 888 39.35 -23.50 -1.10
N SER A 889 38.61 -23.57 0.01
CA SER A 889 38.81 -22.72 1.17
C SER A 889 38.54 -21.22 0.87
N GLY A 890 37.53 -20.93 0.05
CA GLY A 890 37.06 -19.56 -0.23
C GLY A 890 37.84 -18.83 -1.33
N ARG A 891 38.75 -19.50 -2.05
CA ARG A 891 39.53 -18.88 -3.13
C ARG A 891 38.72 -18.71 -4.41
N THR A 892 37.80 -19.65 -4.68
CA THR A 892 36.83 -19.56 -5.77
C THR A 892 35.43 -19.96 -5.26
N TRP A 893 34.39 -19.40 -5.90
CA TRP A 893 32.99 -19.62 -5.52
C TRP A 893 32.17 -19.96 -6.75
N SER A 894 31.17 -20.81 -6.57
CA SER A 894 30.21 -21.14 -7.61
C SER A 894 29.31 -19.93 -7.93
N LYS A 895 28.64 -19.95 -9.08
CA LYS A 895 27.56 -18.99 -9.36
C LYS A 895 26.44 -19.10 -8.29
N LEU A 896 25.78 -17.98 -8.00
CA LEU A 896 24.61 -17.96 -7.14
C LEU A 896 23.48 -18.84 -7.72
N LYS A 897 22.82 -19.58 -6.84
CA LYS A 897 21.64 -20.38 -7.15
C LYS A 897 20.56 -20.10 -6.11
N ALA A 898 19.32 -19.92 -6.55
CA ALA A 898 18.19 -19.84 -5.63
C ALA A 898 18.06 -21.16 -4.85
N ILE A 899 17.79 -21.06 -3.55
CA ILE A 899 17.28 -22.17 -2.75
C ILE A 899 15.78 -21.96 -2.53
N ASP A 900 15.07 -23.03 -2.19
CA ASP A 900 13.60 -22.98 -2.08
C ASP A 900 13.14 -22.36 -0.74
N LEU A 901 13.66 -21.17 -0.42
CA LEU A 901 13.25 -20.37 0.74
C LEU A 901 12.92 -18.94 0.31
N PRO A 902 11.77 -18.40 0.72
CA PRO A 902 11.42 -17.00 0.46
C PRO A 902 12.25 -16.06 1.34
N ASN A 903 12.42 -14.82 0.90
CA ASN A 903 13.00 -13.75 1.71
C ASN A 903 12.41 -12.39 1.30
N PRO A 904 11.90 -11.57 2.24
CA PRO A 904 11.29 -10.30 1.93
C PRO A 904 12.32 -9.18 1.71
N ASN A 905 13.52 -9.53 1.24
CA ASN A 905 14.67 -8.64 1.19
C ASN A 905 15.08 -8.17 2.61
N SER A 906 15.18 -9.09 3.54
CA SER A 906 15.58 -8.86 4.92
C SER A 906 16.90 -9.58 5.23
N GLY A 907 17.71 -9.01 6.12
CA GLY A 907 18.95 -9.63 6.59
C GLY A 907 18.68 -10.99 7.21
N ILE A 908 19.60 -11.94 6.95
CA ILE A 908 19.59 -13.30 7.47
C ILE A 908 20.89 -13.56 8.24
N ASP A 909 20.91 -14.54 9.13
CA ASP A 909 22.17 -15.10 9.66
C ASP A 909 22.05 -16.60 9.86
N ALA A 910 23.17 -17.32 9.76
CA ALA A 910 23.22 -18.77 9.90
C ALA A 910 24.47 -19.22 10.68
N VAL A 911 24.39 -20.40 11.26
CA VAL A 911 25.52 -21.03 11.94
C VAL A 911 25.54 -22.53 11.66
N THR A 912 26.74 -23.11 11.49
CA THR A 912 26.93 -24.56 11.55
C THR A 912 27.09 -24.95 13.02
N LEU A 913 26.18 -25.79 13.50
CA LEU A 913 26.15 -26.28 14.87
C LEU A 913 27.30 -27.29 15.12
N ALA A 914 27.65 -27.47 16.39
CA ALA A 914 28.67 -28.42 16.79
C ALA A 914 28.36 -29.90 16.40
N ASP A 915 27.08 -30.22 16.20
CA ASP A 915 26.63 -31.55 15.73
C ASP A 915 26.60 -31.68 14.20
N GLY A 916 27.01 -30.65 13.47
CA GLY A 916 27.11 -30.62 12.01
C GLY A 916 25.90 -30.14 11.28
N ARG A 917 24.74 -29.97 11.94
CA ARG A 917 23.55 -29.36 11.36
C ARG A 917 23.78 -27.87 11.15
N HIS A 918 22.94 -27.27 10.29
CA HIS A 918 22.91 -25.83 10.05
C HIS A 918 21.64 -25.22 10.58
N LEU A 919 21.74 -24.08 11.27
CA LEU A 919 20.61 -23.31 11.78
C LEU A 919 20.59 -21.94 11.08
N LEU A 920 19.43 -21.55 10.55
CA LEU A 920 19.18 -20.30 9.85
C LEU A 920 18.11 -19.49 10.59
N ILE A 921 18.35 -18.20 10.79
CA ILE A 921 17.36 -17.23 11.27
C ILE A 921 17.05 -16.22 10.15
N TYR A 922 15.76 -16.08 9.80
CA TYR A 922 15.32 -15.30 8.67
C TYR A 922 13.81 -14.97 8.74
N ASN A 923 13.33 -14.12 7.85
CA ASN A 923 11.91 -13.85 7.67
C ASN A 923 11.36 -14.76 6.54
N HIS A 924 10.52 -15.74 6.88
CA HIS A 924 9.86 -16.62 5.89
C HIS A 924 8.64 -15.93 5.25
N LEU A 925 8.91 -14.90 4.50
CA LEU A 925 7.91 -14.08 3.78
C LEU A 925 8.48 -13.72 2.40
N GLY A 926 7.61 -13.54 1.41
CA GLY A 926 8.02 -13.12 0.07
C GLY A 926 8.33 -11.62 -0.01
N SER A 927 9.10 -11.22 -1.02
CA SER A 927 9.25 -9.81 -1.38
C SER A 927 8.03 -9.33 -2.17
N GLY A 928 7.59 -8.09 -1.93
CA GLY A 928 6.56 -7.44 -2.75
C GLY A 928 7.12 -7.04 -4.14
N LYS A 929 6.26 -6.49 -5.00
CA LYS A 929 6.60 -6.02 -6.36
C LYS A 929 7.77 -5.00 -6.42
N THR A 930 8.05 -4.32 -5.32
CA THR A 930 9.16 -3.35 -5.19
C THR A 930 10.49 -4.00 -4.84
N GLY A 931 10.56 -5.33 -4.68
CA GLY A 931 11.72 -6.04 -4.15
C GLY A 931 11.89 -5.88 -2.63
N TRP A 932 10.87 -5.37 -1.93
CA TRP A 932 10.81 -5.25 -0.47
C TRP A 932 9.51 -5.88 0.04
N GLY A 933 9.58 -6.65 1.14
CA GLY A 933 8.42 -7.30 1.75
C GLY A 933 8.26 -6.98 3.24
N ARG A 934 7.17 -7.47 3.83
CA ARG A 934 6.89 -7.34 5.26
C ARG A 934 7.91 -8.15 6.08
N ARG A 935 8.19 -7.72 7.32
CA ARG A 935 9.16 -8.34 8.24
C ARG A 935 8.55 -8.70 9.59
N GLY A 936 7.24 -8.89 9.63
CA GLY A 936 6.49 -9.17 10.86
C GLY A 936 6.59 -10.62 11.37
N LEU A 937 7.25 -11.53 10.62
CA LEU A 937 7.53 -12.91 10.98
C LEU A 937 9.03 -13.14 10.99
N LEU A 938 9.59 -13.53 12.13
CA LEU A 938 10.99 -13.95 12.27
C LEU A 938 11.02 -15.37 12.81
N ASN A 939 11.76 -16.27 12.14
CA ASN A 939 11.71 -17.70 12.40
C ASN A 939 13.06 -18.38 12.26
N LEU A 940 13.14 -19.62 12.74
CA LEU A 940 14.26 -20.53 12.62
C LEU A 940 13.97 -21.64 11.63
N ALA A 941 14.99 -22.02 10.86
CA ALA A 941 14.99 -23.20 10.04
C ALA A 941 16.26 -24.04 10.29
N LEU A 942 16.12 -25.37 10.23
CA LEU A 942 17.16 -26.34 10.46
C LEU A 942 17.45 -27.15 9.19
N SER A 943 18.72 -27.44 8.91
CA SER A 943 19.13 -28.20 7.73
C SER A 943 20.33 -29.10 8.04
N ASP A 944 20.36 -30.27 7.40
CA ASP A 944 21.53 -31.20 7.46
C ASP A 944 22.49 -30.96 6.30
N ASP A 945 22.03 -30.38 5.19
CA ASP A 945 22.78 -30.27 3.93
C ASP A 945 23.01 -28.80 3.46
N GLY A 946 22.39 -27.82 4.16
CA GLY A 946 22.44 -26.42 3.78
C GLY A 946 21.55 -26.05 2.57
N MET A 947 20.81 -27.02 2.02
CA MET A 947 19.96 -26.85 0.83
C MET A 947 18.46 -27.13 1.13
N THR A 948 18.20 -28.19 1.87
CA THR A 948 16.86 -28.58 2.32
C THR A 948 16.64 -28.06 3.74
N TRP A 949 15.68 -27.20 3.93
CA TRP A 949 15.43 -26.53 5.20
C TRP A 949 14.10 -26.95 5.81
N HIS A 950 14.10 -27.20 7.10
CA HIS A 950 12.95 -27.63 7.89
C HIS A 950 12.55 -26.56 8.90
N LYS A 951 11.26 -26.43 9.16
CA LYS A 951 10.74 -25.56 10.22
C LYS A 951 11.33 -25.97 11.57
N ALA A 952 11.86 -25.01 12.34
CA ALA A 952 12.46 -25.26 13.66
C ALA A 952 11.83 -24.43 14.79
N GLY A 953 11.28 -23.26 14.52
CA GLY A 953 10.59 -22.43 15.52
C GLY A 953 10.25 -21.03 15.03
N VAL A 954 9.32 -20.37 15.72
CA VAL A 954 8.94 -18.97 15.51
C VAL A 954 9.48 -18.12 16.65
N LEU A 955 10.25 -17.08 16.32
CA LEU A 955 10.82 -16.16 17.29
C LEU A 955 9.91 -14.97 17.54
N GLU A 956 9.36 -14.38 16.48
CA GLU A 956 8.49 -13.22 16.53
C GLU A 956 7.43 -13.32 15.44
N GLN A 957 6.22 -12.89 15.76
CA GLN A 957 5.13 -12.78 14.80
C GLN A 957 4.19 -11.65 15.21
N GLU A 958 4.15 -10.61 14.39
CA GLU A 958 3.19 -9.52 14.53
C GLU A 958 3.02 -8.83 13.18
N GLU A 959 1.80 -8.75 12.69
CA GLU A 959 1.52 -8.09 11.42
C GLU A 959 1.83 -6.58 11.49
N GLY A 960 2.47 -6.04 10.45
CA GLY A 960 2.87 -4.63 10.40
C GLY A 960 4.09 -4.26 11.25
N ALA A 961 4.59 -5.16 12.11
CA ALA A 961 5.83 -4.95 12.84
C ALA A 961 7.07 -5.25 11.98
N GLU A 962 8.25 -4.81 12.46
CA GLU A 962 9.54 -5.16 11.89
C GLU A 962 10.38 -5.92 12.92
N PHE A 963 10.67 -7.20 12.61
CA PHE A 963 11.62 -8.05 13.30
C PHE A 963 12.66 -8.50 12.27
N SER A 964 13.88 -7.96 12.37
CA SER A 964 14.79 -8.08 11.24
C SER A 964 16.27 -8.01 11.66
N TYR A 965 17.13 -8.26 10.71
CA TYR A 965 18.58 -8.18 10.87
C TYR A 965 19.11 -8.95 12.09
N PRO A 966 18.80 -10.27 12.16
CA PRO A 966 19.22 -11.09 13.27
C PRO A 966 20.73 -11.41 13.20
N ALA A 967 21.33 -11.70 14.34
CA ALA A 967 22.65 -12.32 14.44
C ALA A 967 22.59 -13.54 15.35
N MET A 968 23.41 -14.57 15.09
CA MET A 968 23.46 -15.76 15.92
C MET A 968 24.87 -16.32 16.07
N ILE A 969 25.14 -16.90 17.23
CA ILE A 969 26.36 -17.65 17.52
C ILE A 969 26.03 -18.88 18.36
N GLN A 970 26.80 -19.98 18.21
CA GLN A 970 26.80 -21.04 19.18
C GLN A 970 27.99 -20.86 20.13
N THR A 971 27.77 -21.06 21.43
CA THR A 971 28.78 -20.92 22.47
C THR A 971 29.30 -22.26 22.94
N ASP A 972 30.40 -22.26 23.71
CA ASP A 972 31.12 -23.49 24.15
C ASP A 972 30.24 -24.40 25.03
N ASP A 973 29.19 -23.88 25.66
CA ASP A 973 28.21 -24.65 26.42
C ASP A 973 27.15 -25.35 25.53
N GLY A 974 27.29 -25.24 24.20
CA GLY A 974 26.40 -25.82 23.22
C GLY A 974 25.15 -25.02 22.92
N LEU A 975 24.87 -23.95 23.66
CA LEU A 975 23.69 -23.10 23.43
C LEU A 975 23.90 -22.16 22.23
N VAL A 976 22.78 -21.74 21.65
CA VAL A 976 22.76 -20.74 20.58
C VAL A 976 22.18 -19.46 21.12
N HIS A 977 22.96 -18.38 21.00
CA HIS A 977 22.52 -17.02 21.34
C HIS A 977 22.15 -16.26 20.08
N LEU A 978 20.99 -15.58 20.14
CA LEU A 978 20.38 -14.86 19.04
C LEU A 978 20.17 -13.40 19.45
N THR A 979 20.37 -12.47 18.51
CA THR A 979 19.90 -11.09 18.68
C THR A 979 19.20 -10.64 17.39
N TRP A 980 18.24 -9.71 17.51
CA TRP A 980 17.57 -9.11 16.37
C TRP A 980 17.04 -7.71 16.69
N THR A 981 16.81 -6.94 15.64
CA THR A 981 16.11 -5.65 15.73
C THR A 981 14.63 -5.89 16.01
N TRP A 982 14.15 -5.37 17.11
CA TRP A 982 12.76 -5.41 17.52
C TRP A 982 12.09 -4.05 17.27
N LYS A 983 11.20 -3.98 16.24
CA LYS A 983 10.42 -2.79 15.86
C LYS A 983 11.28 -1.51 15.65
N ARG A 984 12.52 -1.65 15.26
CA ARG A 984 13.55 -0.58 15.18
C ARG A 984 13.80 0.20 16.47
N GLN A 985 13.21 -0.20 17.59
CA GLN A 985 13.28 0.51 18.87
C GLN A 985 14.28 -0.11 19.84
N ARG A 986 14.48 -1.42 19.76
CA ARG A 986 15.31 -2.18 20.71
C ARG A 986 16.03 -3.32 20.01
N ILE A 987 17.01 -3.88 20.70
CA ILE A 987 17.63 -5.15 20.36
C ILE A 987 17.15 -6.20 21.36
N LYS A 988 16.61 -7.30 20.86
CA LYS A 988 16.18 -8.45 21.66
C LYS A 988 17.25 -9.53 21.61
N HIS A 989 17.44 -10.25 22.69
CA HIS A 989 18.33 -11.38 22.84
C HIS A 989 17.53 -12.61 23.24
N ALA A 990 17.85 -13.77 22.69
CA ALA A 990 17.28 -15.06 23.10
C ALA A 990 18.35 -16.15 23.15
N VAL A 991 18.07 -17.17 23.94
CA VAL A 991 18.93 -18.34 24.10
C VAL A 991 18.14 -19.60 23.72
N ILE A 992 18.77 -20.48 22.93
CA ILE A 992 18.16 -21.69 22.43
C ILE A 992 19.12 -22.88 22.68
N ASP A 993 18.56 -24.00 23.10
CA ASP A 993 19.22 -25.31 23.14
C ASP A 993 18.98 -26.03 21.81
N PRO A 994 19.95 -26.05 20.87
CA PRO A 994 19.76 -26.62 19.56
C PRO A 994 19.63 -28.16 19.60
N ALA A 995 20.07 -28.82 20.67
CA ALA A 995 19.89 -30.27 20.83
C ALA A 995 18.44 -30.68 21.00
N LYS A 996 17.57 -29.76 21.41
CA LYS A 996 16.12 -29.97 21.55
C LYS A 996 15.32 -29.53 20.34
N LEU A 997 15.94 -28.89 19.34
CA LEU A 997 15.27 -28.54 18.11
C LEU A 997 14.98 -29.77 17.27
N ALA A 998 13.72 -29.94 16.88
CA ALA A 998 13.29 -30.97 15.96
C ALA A 998 13.11 -30.36 14.56
N ALA A 999 13.47 -31.12 13.51
CA ALA A 999 13.13 -30.78 12.15
C ALA A 999 11.62 -31.00 11.94
N GLY A 1000 10.92 -29.94 11.66
CA GLY A 1000 9.49 -29.96 11.27
C GLY A 1000 9.31 -30.19 9.77
N ASP A 1001 8.23 -29.64 9.22
CA ASP A 1001 7.92 -29.73 7.79
C ASP A 1001 9.04 -29.12 6.94
N VAL A 1002 9.25 -29.66 5.74
CA VAL A 1002 10.14 -29.07 4.73
C VAL A 1002 9.60 -27.71 4.31
N LEU A 1003 10.46 -26.72 4.32
CA LEU A 1003 10.13 -25.36 3.92
C LEU A 1003 10.38 -25.15 2.43
N SER A 1004 9.53 -24.37 1.79
CA SER A 1004 9.65 -23.97 0.39
C SER A 1004 9.14 -22.54 0.18
N VAL A 1005 9.41 -21.95 -0.97
CA VAL A 1005 8.84 -20.62 -1.36
C VAL A 1005 7.30 -20.63 -1.34
N SER A 1006 6.69 -21.79 -1.60
CA SER A 1006 5.22 -21.97 -1.57
C SER A 1006 4.70 -22.42 -0.21
N SER A 1007 5.55 -22.81 0.74
CA SER A 1007 5.11 -23.22 2.08
C SER A 1007 4.75 -22.00 2.91
N GLN A 1008 3.63 -22.10 3.66
CA GLN A 1008 3.36 -21.16 4.73
C GLN A 1008 4.10 -21.64 5.98
N TYR A 1009 4.91 -20.77 6.60
CA TYR A 1009 5.64 -21.12 7.82
C TYR A 1009 4.68 -21.35 8.99
N LEU A 1010 3.58 -20.62 8.96
CA LEU A 1010 2.41 -20.79 9.80
C LEU A 1010 1.24 -21.14 8.87
N ARG A 1011 0.56 -22.24 9.13
CA ARG A 1011 -0.78 -22.41 8.55
C ARG A 1011 -1.67 -21.34 9.19
N ASP A 1012 -2.37 -20.57 8.32
CA ASP A 1012 -3.35 -19.56 8.72
C ASP A 1012 -4.34 -20.14 9.73
#